data_69b83bbbd83abfe6a085ff23a2e90520
#
_entry.id   69b83bbbd83abfe6a085ff23a2e90520
#
_cell.length_a   1.000
_cell.length_b   1.000
_cell.length_c   1.000
_cell.angle_alpha   90.00
_cell.angle_beta   90.00
_cell.angle_gamma   90.00
#
_symmetry.space_group_name_H-M   'P 1'
#
loop_
_entity.id
_entity.type
_entity.pdbx_description
1 polymer ?
#
loop_
_entity_poly.entity_id
_entity_poly.type
_entity_poly.pdbx_seq_one_letter_code
_entity_poly.pdbx_strand_id
1 'polypeptide(L)'
;MSQRTLTSELHDDGVLVLTIDVPGEKLNTLSRAMMAEFDALIGELGSRQDVRAAVLRSGKPDGFIAGADIKDFLGVKSALEGETLSRGGQAILSRLEELPFPVVAAIHGACLGGGLETALACRYRVASDDPKTALGLPEVMLGLIPGAGGTQRLPRLVGLAKGLDLILTGRSLKAARALRAGVVDEVVPPPILLEAAKAAALALAEGRLRPTRTGIPVSERLARPIIFRKARQTTLEKSGGHYPAPLKAIDAIEQGGAASLEHGLEIEARLFGELLVSEVSRALVSVFFATQEIKKDAGYPEATPAREVTKLGVIGAGLMGAGIAGVAADQAGVAVRLNDTSGATLGKGLRYVRDLYDERRRRGSLSRLEVEHRMDRISATADASGLRRAELVIEAVFEDAALKRQVLAECEAATADDCVFASNTSSLPIAEIARDARRPGRVLGMHFFSPVHRMPLLEVIVTPRTDATATATAVAFGRRLGKHVIVVRDGPGFYTTRALAPYMNEAARLLEEGATIEEVDAALTGFGFPIGPVALLDEVGIDVGAKVAKILHEAFGERMAPPASMQKVIDDGRLGRKNQRGFYVHDGKKKRPDASVYALLEDPARRGFEAREIQERLVFAFLNESVHCLQAGILRSPRDGDVGAIFGLGFPPFLGGAFRYLDHLGARFAVECLERLAAAHGARFAPAPLLVDKAREGRSFHSA
;
A
#
# COMPACT_ATOMS: atom_id res chain seq x y z
N MET A 1 -12.73 -0.60 -38.26
CA MET A 1 -13.03 0.75 -37.76
C MET A 1 -12.67 0.82 -36.32
N SER A 2 -11.69 1.67 -35.91
CA SER A 2 -11.37 1.81 -34.46
C SER A 2 -12.61 2.43 -33.80
N GLN A 3 -13.11 1.78 -32.76
CA GLN A 3 -14.19 2.35 -31.94
C GLN A 3 -13.67 3.66 -31.35
N ARG A 4 -14.47 4.75 -31.53
CA ARG A 4 -14.13 6.06 -30.95
C ARG A 4 -14.18 5.97 -29.42
N THR A 5 -13.23 6.59 -28.77
CA THR A 5 -13.16 6.70 -27.30
C THR A 5 -14.16 7.74 -26.76
N LEU A 6 -14.46 8.75 -27.59
CA LEU A 6 -15.38 9.84 -27.29
C LEU A 6 -16.56 9.82 -28.25
N THR A 7 -17.76 9.91 -27.69
CA THR A 7 -19.00 10.09 -28.45
C THR A 7 -19.73 11.34 -27.96
N SER A 8 -20.44 12.02 -28.87
CA SER A 8 -21.24 13.21 -28.57
C SER A 8 -22.65 13.04 -29.12
N GLU A 9 -23.65 13.33 -28.31
CA GLU A 9 -25.06 13.26 -28.65
C GLU A 9 -25.75 14.58 -28.27
N LEU A 10 -26.31 15.28 -29.24
CA LEU A 10 -27.09 16.49 -29.00
C LEU A 10 -28.57 16.14 -28.80
N HIS A 11 -29.11 16.49 -27.65
CA HIS A 11 -30.51 16.31 -27.29
C HIS A 11 -31.38 17.49 -27.77
N ASP A 12 -32.70 17.27 -27.89
CA ASP A 12 -33.68 18.29 -28.38
C ASP A 12 -33.71 19.55 -27.51
N ASP A 13 -33.30 19.45 -26.23
CA ASP A 13 -33.21 20.57 -25.29
C ASP A 13 -31.94 21.43 -25.46
N GLY A 14 -31.08 21.09 -26.42
CA GLY A 14 -29.83 21.77 -26.72
C GLY A 14 -28.67 21.35 -25.77
N VAL A 15 -28.84 20.29 -24.98
CA VAL A 15 -27.78 19.74 -24.16
C VAL A 15 -26.96 18.71 -24.94
N LEU A 16 -25.67 18.93 -25.04
CA LEU A 16 -24.73 17.98 -25.62
C LEU A 16 -24.21 17.01 -24.57
N VAL A 17 -24.46 15.72 -24.73
CA VAL A 17 -23.91 14.67 -23.84
C VAL A 17 -22.64 14.13 -24.47
N LEU A 18 -21.52 14.36 -23.78
CA LEU A 18 -20.19 13.86 -24.11
C LEU A 18 -19.90 12.60 -23.28
N THR A 19 -19.73 11.46 -23.94
CA THR A 19 -19.49 10.20 -23.27
C THR A 19 -18.08 9.70 -23.57
N ILE A 20 -17.28 9.46 -22.51
CA ILE A 20 -15.96 8.84 -22.56
C ILE A 20 -16.13 7.34 -22.34
N ASP A 21 -15.66 6.52 -23.28
CA ASP A 21 -15.69 5.07 -23.18
C ASP A 21 -14.50 4.43 -23.90
N VAL A 22 -13.37 4.25 -23.19
CA VAL A 22 -12.16 3.64 -23.76
C VAL A 22 -12.43 2.17 -24.10
N PRO A 23 -12.40 1.76 -25.39
CA PRO A 23 -12.75 0.40 -25.79
C PRO A 23 -11.83 -0.66 -25.17
N GLY A 24 -12.42 -1.75 -24.68
CA GLY A 24 -11.67 -2.88 -24.09
C GLY A 24 -11.11 -2.68 -22.68
N GLU A 25 -11.14 -1.46 -22.16
CA GLU A 25 -10.66 -1.16 -20.80
C GLU A 25 -11.81 -1.15 -19.78
N LYS A 26 -11.53 -1.59 -18.56
CA LYS A 26 -12.51 -1.57 -17.46
C LYS A 26 -12.80 -0.15 -16.94
N LEU A 27 -11.82 0.73 -17.04
CA LEU A 27 -11.87 2.12 -16.58
C LEU A 27 -11.37 3.04 -17.69
N ASN A 28 -11.86 4.26 -17.72
CA ASN A 28 -11.30 5.30 -18.57
C ASN A 28 -10.02 5.85 -17.96
N THR A 29 -8.96 5.96 -18.77
CA THR A 29 -7.72 6.66 -18.45
C THR A 29 -7.42 7.70 -19.51
N LEU A 30 -6.75 8.78 -19.12
CA LEU A 30 -6.31 9.84 -20.04
C LEU A 30 -4.98 9.40 -20.68
N SER A 31 -5.06 8.56 -21.73
CA SER A 31 -3.92 8.23 -22.57
C SER A 31 -3.67 9.35 -23.60
N ARG A 32 -2.48 9.37 -24.22
CA ARG A 32 -2.15 10.34 -25.30
C ARG A 32 -3.16 10.30 -26.42
N ALA A 33 -3.61 9.11 -26.83
CA ALA A 33 -4.61 8.96 -27.89
C ALA A 33 -5.96 9.55 -27.50
N MET A 34 -6.44 9.25 -26.28
CA MET A 34 -7.68 9.80 -25.76
C MET A 34 -7.61 11.33 -25.61
N MET A 35 -6.47 11.86 -25.12
CA MET A 35 -6.29 13.31 -25.01
C MET A 35 -6.27 14.01 -26.37
N ALA A 36 -5.74 13.38 -27.40
CA ALA A 36 -5.80 13.93 -28.77
C ALA A 36 -7.24 13.96 -29.33
N GLU A 37 -8.03 12.91 -29.11
CA GLU A 37 -9.45 12.91 -29.48
C GLU A 37 -10.23 13.98 -28.69
N PHE A 38 -9.93 14.15 -27.39
CA PHE A 38 -10.58 15.13 -26.54
C PHE A 38 -10.24 16.57 -27.00
N ASP A 39 -8.98 16.79 -27.37
CA ASP A 39 -8.50 18.05 -27.92
C ASP A 39 -9.21 18.46 -29.21
N ALA A 40 -9.29 17.53 -30.15
CA ALA A 40 -9.99 17.75 -31.41
C ALA A 40 -11.47 18.08 -31.19
N LEU A 41 -12.15 17.32 -30.33
CA LEU A 41 -13.57 17.54 -30.01
C LEU A 41 -13.77 18.91 -29.34
N ILE A 42 -12.98 19.33 -28.38
CA ILE A 42 -13.09 20.64 -27.73
C ILE A 42 -12.89 21.76 -28.77
N GLY A 43 -11.94 21.58 -29.70
CA GLY A 43 -11.74 22.53 -30.82
C GLY A 43 -12.98 22.70 -31.71
N GLU A 44 -13.66 21.61 -32.06
CA GLU A 44 -14.91 21.64 -32.79
C GLU A 44 -16.05 22.32 -32.00
N LEU A 45 -16.14 22.02 -30.71
CA LEU A 45 -17.18 22.52 -29.81
C LEU A 45 -17.13 24.04 -29.61
N GLY A 46 -15.95 24.65 -29.69
CA GLY A 46 -15.77 26.10 -29.53
C GLY A 46 -16.55 26.95 -30.56
N SER A 47 -16.88 26.38 -31.72
CA SER A 47 -17.62 27.05 -32.81
C SER A 47 -19.12 26.68 -32.87
N ARG A 48 -19.59 25.74 -32.05
CA ARG A 48 -20.98 25.23 -32.07
C ARG A 48 -21.96 26.25 -31.49
N GLN A 49 -22.93 26.68 -32.33
CA GLN A 49 -23.98 27.64 -31.93
C GLN A 49 -25.29 26.96 -31.51
N ASP A 50 -25.44 25.68 -31.81
CA ASP A 50 -26.60 24.86 -31.51
C ASP A 50 -26.55 24.20 -30.14
N VAL A 51 -25.39 24.30 -29.43
CA VAL A 51 -25.21 23.77 -28.10
C VAL A 51 -25.46 24.84 -27.03
N ARG A 52 -26.44 24.60 -26.16
CA ARG A 52 -26.75 25.49 -25.02
C ARG A 52 -25.93 25.17 -23.79
N ALA A 53 -25.65 23.89 -23.55
CA ALA A 53 -24.88 23.37 -22.42
C ALA A 53 -24.34 21.98 -22.75
N ALA A 54 -23.33 21.50 -22.02
CA ALA A 54 -22.84 20.15 -22.19
C ALA A 54 -22.75 19.40 -20.86
N VAL A 55 -22.87 18.07 -20.93
CA VAL A 55 -22.62 17.14 -19.83
C VAL A 55 -21.51 16.18 -20.23
N LEU A 56 -20.44 16.12 -19.44
CA LEU A 56 -19.37 15.15 -19.60
C LEU A 56 -19.60 13.97 -18.66
N ARG A 57 -19.73 12.76 -19.23
CA ARG A 57 -19.96 11.51 -18.47
C ARG A 57 -19.04 10.39 -18.93
N SER A 58 -19.01 9.32 -18.13
CA SER A 58 -18.40 8.04 -18.50
C SER A 58 -19.44 7.06 -19.04
N GLY A 59 -19.04 6.25 -20.03
CA GLY A 59 -19.76 5.04 -20.46
C GLY A 59 -19.48 3.82 -19.59
N LYS A 60 -18.49 3.88 -18.68
CA LYS A 60 -18.13 2.76 -17.79
C LYS A 60 -19.03 2.70 -16.57
N PRO A 61 -19.43 1.49 -16.12
CA PRO A 61 -20.34 1.33 -14.97
C PRO A 61 -19.70 1.67 -13.62
N ASP A 62 -18.38 1.58 -13.51
CA ASP A 62 -17.66 1.65 -12.22
C ASP A 62 -16.67 2.82 -12.10
N GLY A 63 -16.61 3.71 -13.08
CA GLY A 63 -15.65 4.80 -13.03
C GLY A 63 -15.96 5.96 -13.97
N PHE A 64 -15.62 7.17 -13.52
CA PHE A 64 -15.61 8.36 -14.38
C PHE A 64 -14.33 8.38 -15.22
N ILE A 65 -13.24 8.83 -14.64
CA ILE A 65 -11.88 8.78 -15.21
C ILE A 65 -10.92 8.46 -14.07
N ALA A 66 -10.11 7.40 -14.24
CA ALA A 66 -9.24 6.88 -13.18
C ALA A 66 -7.86 7.57 -13.11
N GLY A 67 -7.63 8.60 -13.90
CA GLY A 67 -6.38 9.36 -13.98
C GLY A 67 -5.71 9.26 -15.34
N ALA A 68 -4.47 9.75 -15.42
CA ALA A 68 -3.62 9.59 -16.59
C ALA A 68 -3.18 8.13 -16.78
N ASP A 69 -2.88 7.72 -18.00
CA ASP A 69 -2.23 6.43 -18.24
C ASP A 69 -0.76 6.54 -17.83
N ILE A 70 -0.41 5.92 -16.70
CA ILE A 70 0.94 5.96 -16.12
C ILE A 70 1.97 5.33 -17.08
N LYS A 71 1.57 4.47 -18.01
CA LYS A 71 2.47 3.90 -19.02
C LYS A 71 3.08 4.98 -19.92
N ASP A 72 2.32 6.06 -20.20
CA ASP A 72 2.80 7.18 -20.99
C ASP A 72 3.97 7.95 -20.32
N PHE A 73 4.14 7.77 -19.00
CA PHE A 73 5.22 8.38 -18.23
C PHE A 73 6.53 7.61 -18.31
N LEU A 74 6.49 6.29 -18.56
CA LEU A 74 7.69 5.44 -18.59
C LEU A 74 8.67 5.82 -19.71
N GLY A 75 8.17 6.40 -20.80
CA GLY A 75 9.01 6.82 -21.94
C GLY A 75 9.65 8.20 -21.81
N VAL A 76 9.30 8.98 -20.79
CA VAL A 76 9.79 10.36 -20.61
C VAL A 76 11.22 10.34 -20.08
N LYS A 77 12.12 11.02 -20.80
CA LYS A 77 13.58 11.00 -20.52
C LYS A 77 14.11 12.30 -19.92
N SER A 78 13.39 13.41 -20.07
CA SER A 78 13.83 14.72 -19.59
C SER A 78 12.72 15.48 -18.87
N ALA A 79 13.10 16.39 -17.96
CA ALA A 79 12.16 17.27 -17.28
C ALA A 79 11.36 18.13 -18.27
N LEU A 80 11.98 18.57 -19.36
CA LEU A 80 11.32 19.37 -20.41
C LEU A 80 10.24 18.57 -21.16
N GLU A 81 10.48 17.29 -21.44
CA GLU A 81 9.44 16.42 -22.02
C GLU A 81 8.26 16.26 -21.06
N GLY A 82 8.54 16.07 -19.75
CA GLY A 82 7.51 15.99 -18.72
C GLY A 82 6.73 17.29 -18.56
N GLU A 83 7.40 18.43 -18.59
CA GLU A 83 6.78 19.76 -18.60
C GLU A 83 5.89 19.96 -19.82
N THR A 84 6.36 19.57 -21.00
CA THR A 84 5.59 19.66 -22.27
C THR A 84 4.32 18.80 -22.20
N LEU A 85 4.43 17.60 -21.64
CA LEU A 85 3.26 16.72 -21.45
C LEU A 85 2.21 17.36 -20.51
N SER A 86 2.65 17.93 -19.41
CA SER A 86 1.79 18.63 -18.45
C SER A 86 1.10 19.85 -19.10
N ARG A 87 1.86 20.70 -19.80
CA ARG A 87 1.34 21.89 -20.51
C ARG A 87 0.29 21.50 -21.55
N GLY A 88 0.49 20.40 -22.28
CA GLY A 88 -0.49 19.86 -23.22
C GLY A 88 -1.82 19.53 -22.55
N GLY A 89 -1.78 18.80 -21.43
CA GLY A 89 -2.97 18.49 -20.65
C GLY A 89 -3.66 19.73 -20.08
N GLN A 90 -2.89 20.67 -19.54
CA GLN A 90 -3.40 21.94 -19.00
C GLN A 90 -4.10 22.77 -20.08
N ALA A 91 -3.51 22.87 -21.29
CA ALA A 91 -4.09 23.63 -22.41
C ALA A 91 -5.45 23.07 -22.84
N ILE A 92 -5.58 21.74 -22.92
CA ILE A 92 -6.85 21.08 -23.25
C ILE A 92 -7.91 21.39 -22.20
N LEU A 93 -7.57 21.26 -20.90
CA LEU A 93 -8.53 21.52 -19.82
C LEU A 93 -8.87 23.02 -19.70
N SER A 94 -7.95 23.92 -20.00
CA SER A 94 -8.25 25.35 -20.02
C SER A 94 -9.24 25.71 -21.15
N ARG A 95 -9.06 25.10 -22.33
CA ARG A 95 -10.06 25.29 -23.43
C ARG A 95 -11.41 24.68 -23.10
N LEU A 96 -11.46 23.56 -22.35
CA LEU A 96 -12.73 23.01 -21.84
C LEU A 96 -13.44 24.01 -20.90
N GLU A 97 -12.68 24.66 -20.01
CA GLU A 97 -13.19 25.68 -19.08
C GLU A 97 -13.69 26.94 -19.81
N GLU A 98 -13.10 27.29 -20.97
CA GLU A 98 -13.36 28.47 -21.78
C GLU A 98 -14.45 28.29 -22.85
N LEU A 99 -15.04 27.07 -22.95
CA LEU A 99 -16.15 26.85 -23.92
C LEU A 99 -17.28 27.89 -23.72
N PRO A 100 -17.92 28.33 -24.82
CA PRO A 100 -18.94 29.39 -24.76
C PRO A 100 -20.21 28.99 -24.01
N PHE A 101 -20.36 27.73 -23.66
CA PHE A 101 -21.46 27.19 -22.88
C PHE A 101 -20.95 26.41 -21.67
N PRO A 102 -21.75 26.28 -20.62
CA PRO A 102 -21.33 25.55 -19.40
C PRO A 102 -21.21 24.06 -19.66
N VAL A 103 -20.14 23.44 -19.11
CA VAL A 103 -19.95 22.00 -19.06
C VAL A 103 -20.13 21.52 -17.63
N VAL A 104 -20.92 20.45 -17.43
CA VAL A 104 -21.18 19.80 -16.16
C VAL A 104 -20.58 18.41 -16.17
N ALA A 105 -19.77 18.07 -15.15
CA ALA A 105 -19.26 16.72 -14.97
C ALA A 105 -20.29 15.87 -14.21
N ALA A 106 -20.73 14.76 -14.83
CA ALA A 106 -21.58 13.73 -14.21
C ALA A 106 -20.69 12.57 -13.74
N ILE A 107 -20.38 12.57 -12.45
CA ILE A 107 -19.34 11.72 -11.85
C ILE A 107 -19.94 10.48 -11.20
N HIS A 108 -19.57 9.29 -11.69
CA HIS A 108 -19.90 8.00 -11.09
C HIS A 108 -18.64 7.17 -10.93
N GLY A 109 -18.48 6.51 -9.75
CA GLY A 109 -17.32 5.67 -9.48
C GLY A 109 -16.01 6.45 -9.30
N ALA A 110 -14.90 5.92 -9.82
CA ALA A 110 -13.57 6.50 -9.65
C ALA A 110 -13.37 7.79 -10.48
N CYS A 111 -13.02 8.89 -9.80
CA CYS A 111 -12.67 10.19 -10.37
C CYS A 111 -11.35 10.65 -9.73
N LEU A 112 -10.23 10.17 -10.27
CA LEU A 112 -8.92 10.27 -9.64
C LEU A 112 -7.91 10.98 -10.54
N GLY A 113 -6.95 11.71 -9.92
CA GLY A 113 -5.88 12.37 -10.66
C GLY A 113 -6.39 13.25 -11.79
N GLY A 114 -5.86 13.07 -12.98
CA GLY A 114 -6.32 13.79 -14.18
C GLY A 114 -7.83 13.75 -14.41
N GLY A 115 -8.52 12.71 -13.91
CA GLY A 115 -9.98 12.64 -13.95
C GLY A 115 -10.65 13.67 -13.04
N LEU A 116 -10.11 13.90 -11.85
CA LEU A 116 -10.58 14.99 -10.99
C LEU A 116 -10.17 16.35 -11.58
N GLU A 117 -8.99 16.48 -12.17
CA GLU A 117 -8.54 17.69 -12.83
C GLU A 117 -9.47 18.07 -14.00
N THR A 118 -9.93 17.08 -14.78
CA THR A 118 -10.96 17.26 -15.83
C THR A 118 -12.28 17.74 -15.22
N ALA A 119 -12.73 17.13 -14.13
CA ALA A 119 -13.96 17.56 -13.45
C ALA A 119 -13.82 18.98 -12.84
N LEU A 120 -12.63 19.37 -12.37
CA LEU A 120 -12.36 20.71 -11.84
C LEU A 120 -12.37 21.79 -12.95
N ALA A 121 -12.08 21.44 -14.20
CA ALA A 121 -12.20 22.31 -15.35
C ALA A 121 -13.67 22.49 -15.80
N CYS A 122 -14.58 21.60 -15.40
CA CYS A 122 -16.01 21.76 -15.65
C CYS A 122 -16.63 22.84 -14.74
N ARG A 123 -17.68 23.50 -15.24
CA ARG A 123 -18.37 24.59 -14.51
C ARG A 123 -19.05 24.11 -13.23
N TYR A 124 -19.58 22.86 -13.25
CA TYR A 124 -20.35 22.24 -12.17
C TYR A 124 -20.07 20.74 -12.12
N ARG A 125 -20.20 20.13 -10.96
CA ARG A 125 -19.87 18.71 -10.70
C ARG A 125 -21.01 18.08 -9.94
N VAL A 126 -21.72 17.15 -10.59
CA VAL A 126 -22.75 16.29 -9.96
C VAL A 126 -22.12 14.91 -9.76
N ALA A 127 -22.13 14.39 -8.52
CA ALA A 127 -21.62 13.08 -8.22
C ALA A 127 -22.72 12.13 -7.77
N SER A 128 -22.56 10.83 -8.08
CA SER A 128 -23.44 9.81 -7.53
C SER A 128 -23.09 9.47 -6.09
N ASP A 129 -24.07 9.09 -5.27
CA ASP A 129 -23.87 8.60 -3.89
C ASP A 129 -23.45 7.11 -3.82
N ASP A 130 -23.18 6.48 -4.98
CA ASP A 130 -22.68 5.10 -5.03
C ASP A 130 -21.45 4.92 -4.14
N PRO A 131 -21.37 3.83 -3.36
CA PRO A 131 -20.22 3.53 -2.50
C PRO A 131 -18.87 3.45 -3.24
N LYS A 132 -18.89 3.17 -4.56
CA LYS A 132 -17.68 3.16 -5.41
C LYS A 132 -17.21 4.56 -5.79
N THR A 133 -18.09 5.57 -5.71
CA THR A 133 -17.73 6.95 -6.07
C THR A 133 -16.66 7.49 -5.10
N ALA A 134 -15.51 7.83 -5.68
CA ALA A 134 -14.34 8.30 -4.97
C ALA A 134 -13.60 9.35 -5.80
N LEU A 135 -13.33 10.51 -5.18
CA LEU A 135 -12.69 11.65 -5.83
C LEU A 135 -11.39 12.01 -5.10
N GLY A 136 -10.29 12.22 -5.83
CA GLY A 136 -9.00 12.57 -5.21
C GLY A 136 -7.90 12.85 -6.20
N LEU A 137 -6.78 13.42 -5.69
CA LEU A 137 -5.55 13.68 -6.43
C LEU A 137 -4.40 12.85 -5.79
N PRO A 138 -4.24 11.56 -6.17
CA PRO A 138 -3.30 10.65 -5.52
C PRO A 138 -1.87 10.72 -6.08
N GLU A 139 -1.52 11.69 -6.90
CA GLU A 139 -0.26 11.78 -7.64
C GLU A 139 0.97 11.73 -6.73
N VAL A 140 0.88 12.27 -5.50
CA VAL A 140 1.98 12.23 -4.52
C VAL A 140 2.36 10.80 -4.11
N MET A 141 1.44 9.84 -4.24
CA MET A 141 1.70 8.41 -4.00
C MET A 141 2.60 7.79 -5.09
N LEU A 142 2.72 8.48 -6.25
CA LEU A 142 3.61 8.11 -7.36
C LEU A 142 4.87 9.00 -7.42
N GLY A 143 5.09 9.83 -6.38
CA GLY A 143 6.19 10.79 -6.38
C GLY A 143 6.01 11.95 -7.35
N LEU A 144 4.75 12.24 -7.75
CA LEU A 144 4.37 13.30 -8.67
C LEU A 144 3.45 14.31 -7.96
N ILE A 145 3.19 15.42 -8.64
CA ILE A 145 2.10 16.34 -8.28
C ILE A 145 1.00 16.25 -9.35
N PRO A 146 -0.22 16.69 -9.09
CA PRO A 146 -1.20 16.94 -10.15
C PRO A 146 -0.58 17.80 -11.25
N GLY A 147 -0.73 17.42 -12.51
CA GLY A 147 -0.03 18.05 -13.61
C GLY A 147 -0.93 18.72 -14.64
N ALA A 148 -2.26 18.58 -14.51
CA ALA A 148 -3.22 19.18 -15.44
C ALA A 148 -4.05 20.32 -14.82
N GLY A 149 -3.49 20.97 -13.78
CA GLY A 149 -4.07 22.13 -13.11
C GLY A 149 -4.64 21.84 -11.73
N GLY A 150 -4.47 20.64 -11.20
CA GLY A 150 -5.03 20.23 -9.91
C GLY A 150 -4.47 21.03 -8.74
N THR A 151 -3.17 21.34 -8.73
CA THR A 151 -2.55 22.16 -7.67
C THR A 151 -3.06 23.60 -7.70
N GLN A 152 -3.62 24.05 -8.82
CA GLN A 152 -4.11 25.39 -9.00
C GLN A 152 -5.64 25.50 -8.84
N ARG A 153 -6.40 24.61 -9.49
CA ARG A 153 -7.87 24.66 -9.48
C ARG A 153 -8.46 24.22 -8.14
N LEU A 154 -7.95 23.14 -7.53
CA LEU A 154 -8.52 22.63 -6.29
C LEU A 154 -8.40 23.62 -5.11
N PRO A 155 -7.24 24.21 -4.79
CA PRO A 155 -7.14 25.19 -3.69
C PRO A 155 -7.96 26.46 -3.94
N ARG A 156 -8.10 26.87 -5.22
CA ARG A 156 -8.96 28.02 -5.60
C ARG A 156 -10.46 27.71 -5.44
N LEU A 157 -10.84 26.44 -5.50
CA LEU A 157 -12.22 25.99 -5.31
C LEU A 157 -12.59 25.84 -3.83
N VAL A 158 -11.75 25.13 -3.02
CA VAL A 158 -12.11 24.66 -1.67
C VAL A 158 -11.36 25.38 -0.53
N GLY A 159 -10.42 26.28 -0.86
CA GLY A 159 -9.51 26.95 0.09
C GLY A 159 -8.14 26.26 0.20
N LEU A 160 -7.15 26.99 0.76
CA LEU A 160 -5.76 26.54 0.84
C LEU A 160 -5.59 25.31 1.75
N ALA A 161 -6.15 25.37 2.95
CA ALA A 161 -5.96 24.31 3.94
C ALA A 161 -6.54 22.97 3.47
N LYS A 162 -7.74 22.96 2.88
CA LYS A 162 -8.36 21.75 2.33
C LYS A 162 -7.66 21.28 1.08
N GLY A 163 -7.29 22.18 0.16
CA GLY A 163 -6.56 21.86 -1.06
C GLY A 163 -5.22 21.20 -0.73
N LEU A 164 -4.43 21.79 0.17
CA LEU A 164 -3.18 21.21 0.67
C LEU A 164 -3.39 19.82 1.28
N ASP A 165 -4.36 19.65 2.18
CA ASP A 165 -4.62 18.37 2.82
C ASP A 165 -4.94 17.27 1.80
N LEU A 166 -5.79 17.55 0.81
CA LEU A 166 -6.18 16.57 -0.21
C LEU A 166 -5.02 16.20 -1.14
N ILE A 167 -4.23 17.20 -1.57
CA ILE A 167 -3.10 16.97 -2.49
C ILE A 167 -1.94 16.29 -1.76
N LEU A 168 -1.56 16.76 -0.55
CA LEU A 168 -0.41 16.22 0.19
C LEU A 168 -0.64 14.80 0.74
N THR A 169 -1.90 14.43 1.00
CA THR A 169 -2.23 13.09 1.47
C THR A 169 -2.60 12.10 0.36
N GLY A 170 -2.93 12.59 -0.84
CA GLY A 170 -3.41 11.76 -1.94
C GLY A 170 -4.71 11.00 -1.63
N ARG A 171 -5.40 11.33 -0.54
CA ARG A 171 -6.60 10.61 -0.10
C ARG A 171 -7.80 10.91 -0.97
N SER A 172 -8.63 9.90 -1.20
CA SER A 172 -9.90 10.06 -1.90
C SER A 172 -11.05 10.36 -0.94
N LEU A 173 -12.00 11.14 -1.41
CA LEU A 173 -13.24 11.46 -0.71
C LEU A 173 -14.42 10.67 -1.31
N LYS A 174 -15.28 10.13 -0.48
CA LYS A 174 -16.61 9.64 -0.89
C LYS A 174 -17.53 10.83 -1.21
N ALA A 175 -18.53 10.64 -2.06
CA ALA A 175 -19.39 11.69 -2.58
C ALA A 175 -19.92 12.66 -1.51
N ALA A 176 -20.49 12.16 -0.40
CA ALA A 176 -21.00 12.99 0.68
C ALA A 176 -19.91 13.84 1.40
N ARG A 177 -18.65 13.34 1.45
CA ARG A 177 -17.52 14.11 1.99
C ARG A 177 -16.99 15.10 0.96
N ALA A 178 -16.99 14.75 -0.32
CA ALA A 178 -16.62 15.64 -1.41
C ALA A 178 -17.57 16.86 -1.50
N LEU A 179 -18.88 16.64 -1.32
CA LEU A 179 -19.88 17.71 -1.23
C LEU A 179 -19.60 18.65 -0.05
N ARG A 180 -19.40 18.10 1.17
CA ARG A 180 -19.07 18.91 2.35
C ARG A 180 -17.74 19.65 2.25
N ALA A 181 -16.80 19.10 1.49
CA ALA A 181 -15.52 19.76 1.23
C ALA A 181 -15.61 20.86 0.16
N GLY A 182 -16.68 20.87 -0.66
CA GLY A 182 -16.87 21.76 -1.79
C GLY A 182 -16.17 21.30 -3.09
N VAL A 183 -15.75 20.03 -3.15
CA VAL A 183 -15.12 19.43 -4.34
C VAL A 183 -16.15 19.12 -5.41
N VAL A 184 -17.36 18.72 -5.01
CA VAL A 184 -18.52 18.58 -5.88
C VAL A 184 -19.63 19.51 -5.41
N ASP A 185 -20.51 19.87 -6.35
CA ASP A 185 -21.56 20.86 -6.13
C ASP A 185 -22.88 20.19 -5.73
N GLU A 186 -23.12 18.93 -6.16
CA GLU A 186 -24.33 18.18 -5.91
C GLU A 186 -24.04 16.68 -5.79
N VAL A 187 -24.87 15.96 -5.01
CA VAL A 187 -24.82 14.50 -4.89
C VAL A 187 -26.22 13.93 -5.04
N VAL A 188 -26.36 12.94 -5.93
CA VAL A 188 -27.65 12.34 -6.29
C VAL A 188 -27.55 10.81 -6.37
N PRO A 189 -28.66 10.05 -6.27
CA PRO A 189 -28.67 8.62 -6.57
C PRO A 189 -28.22 8.31 -8.01
N PRO A 190 -27.50 7.18 -8.26
CA PRO A 190 -26.97 6.84 -9.58
C PRO A 190 -27.98 6.88 -10.72
N PRO A 191 -29.25 6.39 -10.56
CA PRO A 191 -30.21 6.35 -11.68
C PRO A 191 -30.59 7.71 -12.24
N ILE A 192 -30.52 8.78 -11.44
CA ILE A 192 -30.91 10.15 -11.87
C ILE A 192 -29.71 11.03 -12.18
N LEU A 193 -28.47 10.51 -12.14
CA LEU A 193 -27.24 11.30 -12.30
C LEU A 193 -27.20 12.10 -13.60
N LEU A 194 -27.53 11.48 -14.73
CA LEU A 194 -27.52 12.15 -16.03
C LEU A 194 -28.57 13.26 -16.09
N GLU A 195 -29.78 12.98 -15.65
CA GLU A 195 -30.88 13.96 -15.70
C GLU A 195 -30.62 15.15 -14.77
N ALA A 196 -30.07 14.90 -13.58
CA ALA A 196 -29.66 15.98 -12.68
C ALA A 196 -28.53 16.83 -13.28
N ALA A 197 -27.55 16.19 -13.95
CA ALA A 197 -26.46 16.92 -14.61
C ALA A 197 -26.98 17.75 -15.80
N LYS A 198 -27.92 17.22 -16.60
CA LYS A 198 -28.57 17.97 -17.69
C LYS A 198 -29.38 19.18 -17.18
N ALA A 199 -30.17 18.96 -16.11
CA ALA A 199 -30.94 20.02 -15.47
C ALA A 199 -30.02 21.12 -14.92
N ALA A 200 -28.91 20.75 -14.27
CA ALA A 200 -27.91 21.71 -13.80
C ALA A 200 -27.24 22.47 -14.97
N ALA A 201 -26.92 21.77 -16.04
CA ALA A 201 -26.29 22.36 -17.23
C ALA A 201 -27.20 23.45 -17.89
N LEU A 202 -28.48 23.15 -18.08
CA LEU A 202 -29.47 24.11 -18.56
C LEU A 202 -29.68 25.29 -17.61
N ALA A 203 -29.79 25.02 -16.32
CA ALA A 203 -29.96 26.05 -15.30
C ALA A 203 -28.75 27.01 -15.24
N LEU A 204 -27.53 26.51 -15.50
CA LEU A 204 -26.32 27.31 -15.64
C LEU A 204 -26.36 28.19 -16.89
N ALA A 205 -26.74 27.61 -18.04
CA ALA A 205 -26.85 28.31 -19.30
C ALA A 205 -27.87 29.46 -19.22
N GLU A 206 -28.96 29.27 -18.50
CA GLU A 206 -30.01 30.26 -18.26
C GLU A 206 -29.74 31.25 -17.14
N GLY A 207 -28.58 31.10 -16.43
CA GLY A 207 -28.23 31.98 -15.31
C GLY A 207 -29.05 31.74 -14.02
N ARG A 208 -29.92 30.71 -14.01
CA ARG A 208 -30.76 30.35 -12.84
C ARG A 208 -29.96 29.59 -11.76
N LEU A 209 -28.84 28.94 -12.11
CA LEU A 209 -27.93 28.29 -11.21
C LEU A 209 -26.57 29.01 -11.20
N ARG A 210 -26.03 29.24 -10.02
CA ARG A 210 -24.66 29.76 -9.86
C ARG A 210 -23.87 28.84 -8.95
N PRO A 211 -22.71 28.31 -9.37
CA PRO A 211 -21.89 27.47 -8.54
C PRO A 211 -21.47 28.19 -7.27
N THR A 212 -21.63 27.53 -6.12
CA THR A 212 -21.11 28.07 -4.86
C THR A 212 -19.61 27.73 -4.77
N ARG A 213 -18.76 28.73 -4.89
CA ARG A 213 -17.32 28.57 -4.75
C ARG A 213 -16.88 29.16 -3.42
N THR A 214 -16.31 28.33 -2.54
CA THR A 214 -15.76 28.81 -1.26
C THR A 214 -14.60 29.77 -1.52
N GLY A 215 -13.81 29.51 -2.56
CA GLY A 215 -12.61 30.25 -2.88
C GLY A 215 -11.57 30.13 -1.77
N ILE A 216 -10.57 31.01 -1.79
CA ILE A 216 -9.62 31.15 -0.68
C ILE A 216 -10.18 32.18 0.31
N PRO A 217 -10.58 31.77 1.54
CA PRO A 217 -11.12 32.70 2.52
C PRO A 217 -10.13 33.80 2.87
N VAL A 218 -10.62 34.98 3.23
CA VAL A 218 -9.76 36.12 3.63
C VAL A 218 -8.86 35.74 4.81
N SER A 219 -9.38 34.98 5.78
CA SER A 219 -8.59 34.47 6.91
C SER A 219 -7.41 33.60 6.47
N GLU A 220 -7.58 32.75 5.45
CA GLU A 220 -6.49 31.93 4.89
C GLU A 220 -5.50 32.78 4.07
N ARG A 221 -5.96 33.83 3.39
CA ARG A 221 -5.06 34.77 2.68
C ARG A 221 -4.14 35.49 3.68
N LEU A 222 -4.67 35.92 4.81
CA LEU A 222 -3.89 36.56 5.88
C LEU A 222 -2.96 35.57 6.60
N ALA A 223 -3.44 34.35 6.86
CA ALA A 223 -2.67 33.27 7.51
C ALA A 223 -1.72 32.50 6.57
N ARG A 224 -1.63 32.86 5.30
CA ARG A 224 -0.91 32.15 4.25
C ARG A 224 0.51 31.72 4.66
N PRO A 225 1.39 32.59 5.19
CA PRO A 225 2.76 32.17 5.58
C PRO A 225 2.76 31.09 6.66
N ILE A 226 1.80 31.16 7.60
CA ILE A 226 1.67 30.20 8.69
C ILE A 226 1.19 28.84 8.15
N ILE A 227 0.20 28.84 7.23
CA ILE A 227 -0.34 27.62 6.61
C ILE A 227 0.76 26.87 5.87
N PHE A 228 1.53 27.55 5.02
CA PHE A 228 2.59 26.90 4.23
C PHE A 228 3.77 26.44 5.10
N ARG A 229 4.19 27.24 6.09
CA ARG A 229 5.22 26.82 7.06
C ARG A 229 4.80 25.54 7.79
N LYS A 230 3.55 25.49 8.30
CA LYS A 230 3.03 24.31 8.98
C LYS A 230 2.90 23.11 8.04
N ALA A 231 2.46 23.30 6.80
CA ALA A 231 2.38 22.25 5.80
C ALA A 231 3.75 21.65 5.53
N ARG A 232 4.80 22.46 5.31
CA ARG A 232 6.18 21.99 5.12
C ARG A 232 6.71 21.23 6.33
N GLN A 233 6.55 21.81 7.53
CA GLN A 233 6.99 21.16 8.76
C GLN A 233 6.34 19.77 8.91
N THR A 234 5.00 19.70 8.82
CA THR A 234 4.27 18.42 8.95
C THR A 234 4.66 17.43 7.86
N THR A 235 4.92 17.90 6.64
CA THR A 235 5.38 17.06 5.53
C THR A 235 6.75 16.48 5.82
N LEU A 236 7.71 17.29 6.25
CA LEU A 236 9.06 16.84 6.62
C LEU A 236 9.04 15.86 7.80
N GLU A 237 8.27 16.15 8.85
CA GLU A 237 8.11 15.25 10.00
C GLU A 237 7.56 13.87 9.61
N LYS A 238 6.62 13.81 8.65
CA LYS A 238 5.99 12.56 8.21
C LYS A 238 6.80 11.80 7.15
N SER A 239 7.53 12.50 6.29
CA SER A 239 8.22 11.92 5.14
C SER A 239 9.72 11.72 5.38
N GLY A 240 10.26 12.24 6.49
CA GLY A 240 11.70 12.26 6.73
C GLY A 240 12.51 13.05 5.68
N GLY A 241 11.82 13.80 4.80
CA GLY A 241 12.47 14.52 3.69
C GLY A 241 12.71 13.65 2.44
N HIS A 242 12.41 12.36 2.46
CA HIS A 242 12.69 11.42 1.37
C HIS A 242 11.78 11.56 0.14
N TYR A 243 10.66 12.24 0.28
CA TYR A 243 9.66 12.39 -0.78
C TYR A 243 9.60 13.83 -1.27
N PRO A 244 10.18 14.17 -2.44
CA PRO A 244 10.20 15.55 -2.94
C PRO A 244 8.80 16.04 -3.41
N ALA A 245 7.94 15.16 -3.90
CA ALA A 245 6.66 15.54 -4.48
C ALA A 245 5.74 16.33 -3.55
N PRO A 246 5.52 15.96 -2.27
CA PRO A 246 4.70 16.76 -1.38
C PRO A 246 5.26 18.18 -1.14
N LEU A 247 6.58 18.35 -1.07
CA LEU A 247 7.20 19.67 -0.93
C LEU A 247 7.02 20.51 -2.20
N LYS A 248 7.22 19.90 -3.38
CA LYS A 248 6.98 20.54 -4.68
C LYS A 248 5.50 20.90 -4.88
N ALA A 249 4.56 20.07 -4.36
CA ALA A 249 3.13 20.42 -4.36
C ALA A 249 2.86 21.67 -3.51
N ILE A 250 3.49 21.78 -2.34
CA ILE A 250 3.40 23.00 -1.51
C ILE A 250 3.93 24.21 -2.28
N ASP A 251 5.10 24.07 -2.95
CA ASP A 251 5.70 25.15 -3.75
C ASP A 251 4.80 25.58 -4.90
N ALA A 252 4.19 24.62 -5.65
CA ALA A 252 3.26 24.90 -6.73
C ALA A 252 2.04 25.68 -6.25
N ILE A 253 1.45 25.29 -5.12
CA ILE A 253 0.27 25.95 -4.54
C ILE A 253 0.65 27.33 -3.97
N GLU A 254 1.79 27.45 -3.33
CA GLU A 254 2.22 28.72 -2.71
C GLU A 254 2.56 29.76 -3.78
N GLN A 255 3.40 29.44 -4.74
CA GLN A 255 3.82 30.35 -5.80
C GLN A 255 2.65 30.65 -6.76
N GLY A 256 1.95 29.60 -7.23
CA GLY A 256 0.83 29.76 -8.15
C GLY A 256 -0.41 30.41 -7.55
N GLY A 257 -0.68 30.17 -6.26
CA GLY A 257 -1.83 30.77 -5.58
C GLY A 257 -1.73 32.30 -5.34
N ALA A 258 -0.55 32.90 -5.54
CA ALA A 258 -0.33 34.34 -5.50
C ALA A 258 -0.44 34.99 -6.89
N ALA A 259 -0.38 34.17 -7.93
CA ALA A 259 -0.31 34.57 -9.34
C ALA A 259 -1.66 34.35 -10.05
N SER A 260 -1.71 34.69 -11.35
CA SER A 260 -2.79 34.29 -12.25
C SER A 260 -2.89 32.76 -12.34
N LEU A 261 -4.03 32.25 -12.81
CA LEU A 261 -4.16 30.81 -13.05
C LEU A 261 -3.12 30.33 -14.07
N GLU A 262 -2.94 31.05 -15.15
CA GLU A 262 -1.99 30.74 -16.22
C GLU A 262 -0.55 30.61 -15.70
N HIS A 263 -0.07 31.59 -14.94
CA HIS A 263 1.28 31.52 -14.38
C HIS A 263 1.41 30.40 -13.33
N GLY A 264 0.33 30.12 -12.57
CA GLY A 264 0.31 28.98 -11.65
C GLY A 264 0.41 27.64 -12.37
N LEU A 265 -0.23 27.50 -13.54
CA LEU A 265 -0.14 26.32 -14.41
C LEU A 265 1.27 26.11 -14.96
N GLU A 266 1.97 27.20 -15.33
CA GLU A 266 3.38 27.12 -15.77
C GLU A 266 4.28 26.58 -14.66
N ILE A 267 4.12 27.09 -13.43
CA ILE A 267 4.87 26.59 -12.26
C ILE A 267 4.59 25.12 -12.02
N GLU A 268 3.33 24.71 -12.06
CA GLU A 268 2.91 23.31 -11.87
C GLU A 268 3.57 22.40 -12.92
N ALA A 269 3.49 22.78 -14.21
CA ALA A 269 4.03 21.98 -15.31
C ALA A 269 5.55 21.76 -15.18
N ARG A 270 6.30 22.82 -14.86
CA ARG A 270 7.75 22.72 -14.62
C ARG A 270 8.07 21.79 -13.48
N LEU A 271 7.40 21.95 -12.33
CA LEU A 271 7.63 21.10 -11.15
C LEU A 271 7.20 19.65 -11.38
N PHE A 272 6.13 19.41 -12.13
CA PHE A 272 5.71 18.08 -12.58
C PHE A 272 6.79 17.42 -13.43
N GLY A 273 7.34 18.14 -14.42
CA GLY A 273 8.42 17.63 -15.27
C GLY A 273 9.68 17.26 -14.50
N GLU A 274 10.09 18.09 -13.53
CA GLU A 274 11.23 17.79 -12.64
C GLU A 274 11.01 16.48 -11.85
N LEU A 275 9.80 16.30 -11.33
CA LEU A 275 9.45 15.13 -10.52
C LEU A 275 9.34 13.85 -11.36
N LEU A 276 8.82 13.94 -12.58
CA LEU A 276 8.55 12.79 -13.45
C LEU A 276 9.83 12.00 -13.77
N VAL A 277 10.96 12.68 -13.87
CA VAL A 277 12.26 12.04 -14.12
C VAL A 277 13.06 11.73 -12.85
N SER A 278 12.51 12.04 -11.68
CA SER A 278 13.20 11.77 -10.40
C SER A 278 13.25 10.27 -10.10
N GLU A 279 14.32 9.85 -9.44
CA GLU A 279 14.49 8.44 -9.00
C GLU A 279 13.36 8.00 -8.08
N VAL A 280 12.90 8.88 -7.18
CA VAL A 280 11.79 8.60 -6.25
C VAL A 280 10.50 8.34 -7.03
N SER A 281 10.18 9.15 -8.05
CA SER A 281 8.99 8.91 -8.87
C SER A 281 9.10 7.59 -9.64
N ARG A 282 10.25 7.32 -10.27
CA ARG A 282 10.48 6.05 -10.98
C ARG A 282 10.35 4.85 -10.07
N ALA A 283 10.88 4.93 -8.85
CA ALA A 283 10.74 3.89 -7.84
C ALA A 283 9.27 3.66 -7.45
N LEU A 284 8.54 4.73 -7.12
CA LEU A 284 7.12 4.63 -6.72
C LEU A 284 6.22 4.17 -7.86
N VAL A 285 6.48 4.58 -9.09
CA VAL A 285 5.80 4.10 -10.30
C VAL A 285 6.07 2.60 -10.51
N SER A 286 7.31 2.13 -10.29
CA SER A 286 7.62 0.69 -10.37
C SER A 286 6.86 -0.12 -9.31
N VAL A 287 6.77 0.39 -8.07
CA VAL A 287 5.96 -0.21 -7.00
C VAL A 287 4.48 -0.26 -7.37
N PHE A 288 3.96 0.81 -7.97
CA PHE A 288 2.59 0.84 -8.47
C PHE A 288 2.35 -0.27 -9.50
N PHE A 289 3.19 -0.42 -10.54
CA PHE A 289 3.04 -1.49 -11.52
C PHE A 289 3.18 -2.88 -10.89
N ALA A 290 4.16 -3.08 -10.02
CA ALA A 290 4.32 -4.34 -9.29
C ALA A 290 3.03 -4.71 -8.52
N THR A 291 2.40 -3.74 -7.84
CA THR A 291 1.13 -3.99 -7.14
C THR A 291 -0.05 -4.26 -8.08
N GLN A 292 -0.08 -3.70 -9.29
CA GLN A 292 -1.12 -4.04 -10.29
C GLN A 292 -0.90 -5.45 -10.88
N GLU A 293 0.35 -5.82 -11.12
CA GLU A 293 0.69 -7.15 -11.65
C GLU A 293 0.35 -8.26 -10.64
N ILE A 294 0.71 -8.12 -9.37
CA ILE A 294 0.38 -9.14 -8.36
C ILE A 294 -1.14 -9.30 -8.16
N LYS A 295 -1.95 -8.27 -8.44
CA LYS A 295 -3.41 -8.41 -8.44
C LYS A 295 -3.93 -9.31 -9.55
N LYS A 296 -3.17 -9.49 -10.64
CA LYS A 296 -3.52 -10.36 -11.77
C LYS A 296 -2.87 -11.75 -11.64
N ASP A 297 -1.79 -11.85 -10.86
CA ASP A 297 -1.00 -13.08 -10.71
C ASP A 297 -1.71 -14.09 -9.80
N ALA A 298 -2.33 -15.10 -10.35
CA ALA A 298 -3.01 -16.17 -9.61
C ALA A 298 -2.07 -17.04 -8.74
N GLY A 299 -0.76 -16.79 -8.78
CA GLY A 299 0.23 -17.57 -8.03
C GLY A 299 0.61 -18.89 -8.69
N TYR A 300 -0.02 -19.21 -9.82
CA TYR A 300 0.19 -20.44 -10.57
C TYR A 300 0.25 -20.15 -12.08
N PRO A 301 1.08 -20.90 -12.88
CA PRO A 301 1.29 -20.61 -14.31
C PRO A 301 0.03 -20.73 -15.17
N GLU A 302 -0.93 -21.55 -14.78
CA GLU A 302 -2.15 -21.83 -15.54
C GLU A 302 -3.37 -21.14 -14.90
N ALA A 303 -4.40 -20.86 -15.70
CA ALA A 303 -5.66 -20.31 -15.26
C ALA A 303 -6.48 -21.33 -14.43
N THR A 304 -5.98 -21.66 -13.24
CA THR A 304 -6.67 -22.57 -12.31
C THR A 304 -7.79 -21.82 -11.60
N PRO A 305 -9.03 -22.33 -11.64
CA PRO A 305 -10.14 -21.67 -10.97
C PRO A 305 -9.98 -21.71 -9.45
N ALA A 306 -10.05 -20.54 -8.83
CA ALA A 306 -10.15 -20.42 -7.38
C ALA A 306 -11.54 -20.87 -6.91
N ARG A 307 -11.61 -21.55 -5.77
CA ARG A 307 -12.88 -21.84 -5.12
C ARG A 307 -13.34 -20.62 -4.32
N GLU A 308 -14.61 -20.38 -4.29
CA GLU A 308 -15.18 -19.33 -3.46
C GLU A 308 -15.11 -19.72 -1.98
N VAL A 309 -14.64 -18.81 -1.13
CA VAL A 309 -14.66 -18.94 0.32
C VAL A 309 -15.78 -18.08 0.87
N THR A 310 -16.83 -18.70 1.39
CA THR A 310 -17.99 -18.06 2.05
C THR A 310 -17.96 -18.29 3.55
N LYS A 311 -17.32 -19.38 4.01
CA LYS A 311 -17.17 -19.77 5.41
C LYS A 311 -15.72 -20.05 5.73
N LEU A 312 -15.19 -19.27 6.67
CA LEU A 312 -13.81 -19.37 7.14
C LEU A 312 -13.78 -19.99 8.55
N GLY A 313 -12.94 -21.00 8.75
CA GLY A 313 -12.51 -21.43 10.07
C GLY A 313 -11.24 -20.66 10.49
N VAL A 314 -11.15 -20.23 11.74
CA VAL A 314 -9.92 -19.67 12.31
C VAL A 314 -9.65 -20.40 13.61
N ILE A 315 -8.51 -21.08 13.73
CA ILE A 315 -8.10 -21.85 14.92
C ILE A 315 -7.02 -21.05 15.66
N GLY A 316 -7.30 -20.71 16.92
CA GLY A 316 -6.54 -19.79 17.76
C GLY A 316 -7.19 -18.40 17.80
N ALA A 317 -7.66 -17.97 18.98
CA ALA A 317 -8.31 -16.66 19.18
C ALA A 317 -7.37 -15.64 19.84
N GLY A 318 -6.06 -15.84 19.72
CA GLY A 318 -5.04 -14.86 20.08
C GLY A 318 -5.05 -13.64 19.17
N LEU A 319 -4.07 -12.74 19.32
CA LEU A 319 -3.97 -11.49 18.57
C LEU A 319 -4.07 -11.69 17.05
N MET A 320 -3.34 -12.69 16.52
CA MET A 320 -3.32 -12.96 15.08
C MET A 320 -4.64 -13.55 14.59
N GLY A 321 -5.14 -14.62 15.23
CA GLY A 321 -6.38 -15.25 14.79
C GLY A 321 -7.59 -14.33 14.94
N ALA A 322 -7.72 -13.58 16.03
CA ALA A 322 -8.76 -12.58 16.18
C ALA A 322 -8.65 -11.47 15.10
N GLY A 323 -7.42 -11.03 14.80
CA GLY A 323 -7.16 -10.06 13.73
C GLY A 323 -7.58 -10.58 12.35
N ILE A 324 -7.24 -11.85 12.03
CA ILE A 324 -7.64 -12.52 10.78
C ILE A 324 -9.16 -12.63 10.69
N ALA A 325 -9.81 -13.10 11.77
CA ALA A 325 -11.27 -13.21 11.84
C ALA A 325 -11.98 -11.87 11.61
N GLY A 326 -11.46 -10.80 12.26
CA GLY A 326 -12.01 -9.46 12.10
C GLY A 326 -11.85 -8.92 10.68
N VAL A 327 -10.68 -9.08 10.06
CA VAL A 327 -10.46 -8.63 8.67
C VAL A 327 -11.31 -9.44 7.69
N ALA A 328 -11.46 -10.74 7.90
CA ALA A 328 -12.28 -11.60 7.05
C ALA A 328 -13.78 -11.22 7.09
N ALA A 329 -14.33 -10.97 8.27
CA ALA A 329 -15.71 -10.52 8.43
C ALA A 329 -15.96 -9.12 7.83
N ASP A 330 -14.97 -8.21 7.93
CA ASP A 330 -15.09 -6.84 7.42
C ASP A 330 -14.87 -6.75 5.90
N GLN A 331 -13.73 -7.24 5.39
CA GLN A 331 -13.28 -7.01 4.01
C GLN A 331 -13.82 -8.07 3.05
N ALA A 332 -13.76 -9.35 3.42
CA ALA A 332 -14.27 -10.42 2.57
C ALA A 332 -15.76 -10.67 2.75
N GLY A 333 -16.37 -10.17 3.84
CA GLY A 333 -17.79 -10.30 4.11
C GLY A 333 -18.25 -11.74 4.42
N VAL A 334 -17.33 -12.63 4.81
CA VAL A 334 -17.60 -14.07 5.02
C VAL A 334 -18.06 -14.39 6.45
N ALA A 335 -18.74 -15.50 6.61
CA ALA A 335 -19.02 -16.08 7.93
C ALA A 335 -17.72 -16.68 8.50
N VAL A 336 -17.41 -16.35 9.75
CA VAL A 336 -16.18 -16.82 10.43
C VAL A 336 -16.55 -17.67 11.64
N ARG A 337 -15.95 -18.85 11.71
CA ARG A 337 -15.97 -19.69 12.91
C ARG A 337 -14.63 -19.58 13.61
N LEU A 338 -14.59 -18.80 14.71
CA LEU A 338 -13.39 -18.63 15.55
C LEU A 338 -13.37 -19.73 16.62
N ASN A 339 -12.30 -20.52 16.62
CA ASN A 339 -12.10 -21.64 17.54
C ASN A 339 -10.89 -21.37 18.45
N ASP A 340 -11.02 -21.73 19.73
CA ASP A 340 -9.92 -21.77 20.69
C ASP A 340 -10.33 -22.69 21.85
N THR A 341 -9.40 -23.35 22.50
CA THR A 341 -9.66 -24.27 23.61
C THR A 341 -10.22 -23.57 24.86
N SER A 342 -10.05 -22.25 24.96
CA SER A 342 -10.45 -21.44 26.13
C SER A 342 -11.53 -20.42 25.80
N GLY A 343 -12.68 -20.50 26.47
CA GLY A 343 -13.73 -19.49 26.42
C GLY A 343 -13.26 -18.09 26.83
N ALA A 344 -12.27 -18.00 27.73
CA ALA A 344 -11.68 -16.73 28.14
C ALA A 344 -10.86 -16.11 26.99
N THR A 345 -10.07 -16.91 26.25
CA THR A 345 -9.34 -16.47 25.08
C THR A 345 -10.27 -16.03 23.95
N LEU A 346 -11.34 -16.81 23.70
CA LEU A 346 -12.39 -16.44 22.74
C LEU A 346 -13.02 -15.08 23.08
N GLY A 347 -13.37 -14.86 24.34
CA GLY A 347 -13.93 -13.60 24.81
C GLY A 347 -12.96 -12.40 24.65
N LYS A 348 -11.66 -12.60 24.86
CA LYS A 348 -10.63 -11.58 24.60
C LYS A 348 -10.50 -11.29 23.11
N GLY A 349 -10.49 -12.32 22.27
CA GLY A 349 -10.40 -12.18 20.82
C GLY A 349 -11.59 -11.42 20.24
N LEU A 350 -12.81 -11.77 20.63
CA LEU A 350 -14.03 -11.08 20.20
C LEU A 350 -14.05 -9.61 20.66
N ARG A 351 -13.60 -9.32 21.88
CA ARG A 351 -13.45 -7.91 22.35
C ARG A 351 -12.45 -7.14 21.50
N TYR A 352 -11.30 -7.73 21.22
CA TYR A 352 -10.29 -7.10 20.35
C TYR A 352 -10.88 -6.69 18.99
N VAL A 353 -11.65 -7.60 18.35
CA VAL A 353 -12.31 -7.30 17.07
C VAL A 353 -13.34 -6.18 17.22
N ARG A 354 -14.16 -6.22 18.27
CA ARG A 354 -15.15 -5.17 18.55
C ARG A 354 -14.49 -3.81 18.75
N ASP A 355 -13.41 -3.75 19.52
CA ASP A 355 -12.67 -2.51 19.78
C ASP A 355 -12.12 -1.89 18.50
N LEU A 356 -11.63 -2.71 17.55
CA LEU A 356 -11.18 -2.26 16.23
C LEU A 356 -12.34 -1.62 15.43
N TYR A 357 -13.50 -2.23 15.43
CA TYR A 357 -14.67 -1.70 14.71
C TYR A 357 -15.23 -0.45 15.39
N ASP A 358 -15.26 -0.42 16.72
CA ASP A 358 -15.70 0.74 17.49
C ASP A 358 -14.74 1.94 17.32
N GLU A 359 -13.44 1.72 17.18
CA GLU A 359 -12.50 2.79 16.83
C GLU A 359 -12.84 3.40 15.46
N ARG A 360 -13.15 2.57 14.46
CA ARG A 360 -13.59 3.04 13.14
C ARG A 360 -14.93 3.77 13.19
N ARG A 361 -15.85 3.32 14.06
CA ARG A 361 -17.13 4.00 14.30
C ARG A 361 -16.90 5.38 14.92
N ARG A 362 -16.05 5.50 15.94
CA ARG A 362 -15.70 6.79 16.55
C ARG A 362 -15.08 7.76 15.56
N ARG A 363 -14.34 7.25 14.57
CA ARG A 363 -13.77 8.06 13.47
C ARG A 363 -14.77 8.34 12.32
N GLY A 364 -16.02 7.92 12.47
CA GLY A 364 -17.07 8.13 11.46
C GLY A 364 -16.90 7.33 10.17
N SER A 365 -16.13 6.21 10.22
CA SER A 365 -15.92 5.30 9.08
C SER A 365 -16.93 4.17 9.05
N LEU A 366 -17.56 3.85 10.17
CA LEU A 366 -18.63 2.86 10.32
C LEU A 366 -19.77 3.44 11.14
N SER A 367 -21.01 3.04 10.81
CA SER A 367 -22.19 3.25 11.64
C SER A 367 -22.26 2.16 12.72
N ARG A 368 -23.15 2.35 13.73
CA ARG A 368 -23.41 1.34 14.76
C ARG A 368 -23.95 0.04 14.13
N LEU A 369 -24.88 0.15 13.20
CA LEU A 369 -25.47 -0.99 12.52
C LEU A 369 -24.43 -1.81 11.74
N GLU A 370 -23.52 -1.13 11.05
CA GLU A 370 -22.43 -1.78 10.33
C GLU A 370 -21.46 -2.51 11.25
N VAL A 371 -21.20 -2.00 12.47
CA VAL A 371 -20.41 -2.71 13.48
C VAL A 371 -21.08 -4.01 13.88
N GLU A 372 -22.39 -3.96 14.22
CA GLU A 372 -23.14 -5.15 14.62
C GLU A 372 -23.19 -6.19 13.48
N HIS A 373 -23.51 -5.79 12.26
CA HIS A 373 -23.51 -6.70 11.10
C HIS A 373 -22.18 -7.39 10.85
N ARG A 374 -21.04 -6.72 11.16
CA ARG A 374 -19.72 -7.35 11.04
C ARG A 374 -19.45 -8.33 12.16
N MET A 375 -19.86 -7.97 13.38
CA MET A 375 -19.72 -8.86 14.55
C MET A 375 -20.58 -10.12 14.40
N ASP A 376 -21.79 -10.01 13.85
CA ASP A 376 -22.72 -11.14 13.64
C ASP A 376 -22.18 -12.19 12.66
N ARG A 377 -21.19 -11.82 11.82
CA ARG A 377 -20.48 -12.78 10.96
C ARG A 377 -19.50 -13.65 11.71
N ILE A 378 -19.13 -13.33 12.96
CA ILE A 378 -18.12 -14.06 13.73
C ILE A 378 -18.81 -14.84 14.85
N SER A 379 -18.79 -16.16 14.72
CA SER A 379 -19.24 -17.08 15.77
C SER A 379 -18.04 -17.75 16.45
N ALA A 380 -18.09 -17.98 17.76
CA ALA A 380 -17.03 -18.58 18.53
C ALA A 380 -17.38 -19.98 19.04
N THR A 381 -16.40 -20.86 19.17
CA THR A 381 -16.55 -22.21 19.71
C THR A 381 -15.29 -22.69 20.41
N ALA A 382 -15.45 -23.51 21.47
CA ALA A 382 -14.33 -24.14 22.17
C ALA A 382 -14.01 -25.58 21.64
N ASP A 383 -14.73 -26.03 20.63
CA ASP A 383 -14.55 -27.35 19.99
C ASP A 383 -14.53 -27.22 18.46
N ALA A 384 -14.34 -28.31 17.75
CA ALA A 384 -14.33 -28.34 16.29
C ALA A 384 -15.70 -28.15 15.63
N SER A 385 -16.77 -27.88 16.40
CA SER A 385 -18.11 -27.70 15.85
C SER A 385 -18.20 -26.48 14.95
N GLY A 386 -18.89 -26.65 13.81
CA GLY A 386 -19.06 -25.59 12.82
C GLY A 386 -17.93 -25.48 11.79
N LEU A 387 -16.84 -26.26 11.90
CA LEU A 387 -15.77 -26.31 10.89
C LEU A 387 -16.14 -27.17 9.68
N ARG A 388 -17.10 -28.09 9.80
CA ARG A 388 -17.48 -29.05 8.76
C ARG A 388 -17.77 -28.43 7.38
N ARG A 389 -18.25 -27.19 7.35
CA ARG A 389 -18.60 -26.47 6.11
C ARG A 389 -17.62 -25.36 5.77
N ALA A 390 -16.47 -25.31 6.42
CA ALA A 390 -15.45 -24.35 6.08
C ALA A 390 -14.76 -24.75 4.76
N GLU A 391 -14.67 -23.82 3.84
CA GLU A 391 -13.92 -24.00 2.59
C GLU A 391 -12.41 -23.71 2.78
N LEU A 392 -12.08 -22.89 3.77
CA LEU A 392 -10.72 -22.55 4.19
C LEU A 392 -10.66 -22.53 5.73
N VAL A 393 -9.62 -23.12 6.30
CA VAL A 393 -9.28 -23.01 7.72
C VAL A 393 -7.90 -22.38 7.85
N ILE A 394 -7.79 -21.31 8.66
CA ILE A 394 -6.50 -20.66 8.97
C ILE A 394 -6.15 -20.95 10.42
N GLU A 395 -5.03 -21.63 10.64
CA GLU A 395 -4.48 -21.95 11.96
C GLU A 395 -3.53 -20.82 12.41
N ALA A 396 -3.73 -20.31 13.62
CA ALA A 396 -2.94 -19.26 14.26
C ALA A 396 -2.68 -19.57 15.75
N VAL A 397 -2.34 -20.83 16.05
CA VAL A 397 -1.94 -21.30 17.40
C VAL A 397 -0.46 -21.01 17.67
N PHE A 398 0.05 -21.41 18.83
CA PHE A 398 1.46 -21.23 19.19
C PHE A 398 2.42 -21.85 18.18
N GLU A 399 3.62 -21.26 18.07
CA GLU A 399 4.68 -21.67 17.14
C GLU A 399 5.38 -22.93 17.65
N ASP A 400 4.74 -24.07 17.45
CA ASP A 400 5.19 -25.41 17.80
C ASP A 400 4.75 -26.40 16.74
N ALA A 401 5.69 -27.12 16.13
CA ALA A 401 5.44 -28.02 15.01
C ALA A 401 4.55 -29.22 15.38
N ALA A 402 4.69 -29.75 16.60
CA ALA A 402 3.88 -30.88 17.05
C ALA A 402 2.42 -30.47 17.26
N LEU A 403 2.20 -29.33 17.91
CA LEU A 403 0.88 -28.77 18.10
C LEU A 403 0.20 -28.47 16.75
N LYS A 404 0.93 -27.87 15.80
CA LYS A 404 0.36 -27.54 14.47
C LYS A 404 0.00 -28.78 13.67
N ARG A 405 0.79 -29.87 13.76
CA ARG A 405 0.43 -31.18 13.18
C ARG A 405 -0.83 -31.79 13.80
N GLN A 406 -0.94 -31.70 15.13
CA GLN A 406 -2.14 -32.15 15.83
C GLN A 406 -3.38 -31.38 15.36
N VAL A 407 -3.30 -30.06 15.33
CA VAL A 407 -4.39 -29.17 14.86
C VAL A 407 -4.75 -29.46 13.41
N LEU A 408 -3.77 -29.72 12.53
CA LEU A 408 -4.03 -30.14 11.15
C LEU A 408 -4.83 -31.45 11.10
N ALA A 409 -4.42 -32.48 11.87
CA ALA A 409 -5.10 -33.77 11.90
C ALA A 409 -6.54 -33.64 12.41
N GLU A 410 -6.77 -32.87 13.47
CA GLU A 410 -8.10 -32.56 14.01
C GLU A 410 -8.97 -31.82 12.98
N CYS A 411 -8.38 -30.84 12.26
CA CYS A 411 -9.05 -30.10 11.21
C CYS A 411 -9.43 -31.01 10.04
N GLU A 412 -8.53 -31.87 9.58
CA GLU A 412 -8.80 -32.83 8.50
C GLU A 412 -9.92 -33.83 8.86
N ALA A 413 -10.05 -34.18 10.13
CA ALA A 413 -11.13 -35.03 10.62
C ALA A 413 -12.50 -34.30 10.68
N ALA A 414 -12.47 -33.00 10.91
CA ALA A 414 -13.68 -32.17 11.12
C ALA A 414 -14.22 -31.51 9.84
N THR A 415 -13.41 -31.42 8.77
CA THR A 415 -13.73 -30.68 7.54
C THR A 415 -13.95 -31.60 6.34
N ALA A 416 -14.57 -31.05 5.28
CA ALA A 416 -14.70 -31.74 4.00
C ALA A 416 -13.33 -31.93 3.33
N ASP A 417 -13.24 -32.94 2.41
CA ASP A 417 -11.98 -33.33 1.74
C ASP A 417 -11.37 -32.23 0.85
N ASP A 418 -12.18 -31.30 0.44
CA ASP A 418 -11.79 -30.19 -0.42
C ASP A 418 -11.49 -28.89 0.35
N CYS A 419 -11.61 -28.90 1.68
CA CYS A 419 -11.24 -27.78 2.54
C CYS A 419 -9.72 -27.54 2.48
N VAL A 420 -9.34 -26.27 2.29
CA VAL A 420 -7.95 -25.83 2.34
C VAL A 420 -7.55 -25.55 3.79
N PHE A 421 -6.43 -26.10 4.23
CA PHE A 421 -5.82 -25.77 5.51
C PHE A 421 -4.61 -24.84 5.30
N ALA A 422 -4.59 -23.73 6.01
CA ALA A 422 -3.50 -22.76 5.95
C ALA A 422 -2.92 -22.52 7.35
N SER A 423 -1.59 -22.67 7.52
CA SER A 423 -0.92 -22.27 8.76
C SER A 423 -0.43 -20.83 8.68
N ASN A 424 -0.67 -20.04 9.74
CA ASN A 424 -0.13 -18.69 9.90
C ASN A 424 1.24 -18.69 10.62
N THR A 425 2.02 -19.75 10.46
CA THR A 425 3.40 -19.81 10.98
C THR A 425 4.27 -18.72 10.33
N SER A 426 5.26 -18.23 11.08
CA SER A 426 6.23 -17.24 10.58
C SER A 426 7.56 -17.87 10.16
N SER A 427 7.87 -19.11 10.61
CA SER A 427 9.20 -19.67 10.44
C SER A 427 9.25 -21.18 10.20
N LEU A 428 8.25 -21.92 10.68
CA LEU A 428 8.22 -23.37 10.52
C LEU A 428 7.89 -23.77 9.08
N PRO A 429 8.68 -24.64 8.44
CA PRO A 429 8.37 -25.13 7.09
C PRO A 429 6.98 -25.77 7.03
N ILE A 430 6.20 -25.41 6.02
CA ILE A 430 4.86 -25.99 5.82
C ILE A 430 4.95 -27.49 5.55
N ALA A 431 5.99 -27.96 4.86
CA ALA A 431 6.24 -29.37 4.62
C ALA A 431 6.40 -30.17 5.94
N GLU A 432 6.96 -29.54 6.99
CA GLU A 432 7.09 -30.17 8.31
C GLU A 432 5.72 -30.29 9.02
N ILE A 433 4.90 -29.24 8.93
CA ILE A 433 3.53 -29.26 9.46
C ILE A 433 2.68 -30.30 8.69
N ALA A 434 2.84 -30.37 7.37
CA ALA A 434 2.11 -31.26 6.47
C ALA A 434 2.67 -32.68 6.36
N ARG A 435 3.69 -33.06 7.20
CA ARG A 435 4.38 -34.36 7.09
C ARG A 435 3.43 -35.53 7.05
N ASP A 436 2.48 -35.56 7.99
CA ASP A 436 1.54 -36.65 8.22
C ASP A 436 0.13 -36.30 7.72
N ALA A 437 0.00 -35.27 6.88
CA ALA A 437 -1.30 -34.81 6.36
C ALA A 437 -1.96 -35.88 5.48
N ARG A 438 -3.25 -36.13 5.72
CA ARG A 438 -4.08 -36.99 4.86
C ARG A 438 -4.32 -36.38 3.48
N ARG A 439 -4.40 -35.04 3.42
CA ARG A 439 -4.72 -34.25 2.22
C ARG A 439 -3.61 -33.22 1.95
N PRO A 440 -2.37 -33.62 1.73
CA PRO A 440 -1.22 -32.69 1.63
C PRO A 440 -1.34 -31.67 0.50
N GLY A 441 -2.10 -31.98 -0.56
CA GLY A 441 -2.42 -31.02 -1.63
C GLY A 441 -3.28 -29.85 -1.18
N ARG A 442 -3.97 -29.99 -0.04
CA ARG A 442 -4.81 -28.93 0.54
C ARG A 442 -4.11 -28.13 1.63
N VAL A 443 -2.83 -28.42 1.94
CA VAL A 443 -2.07 -27.72 2.98
C VAL A 443 -1.14 -26.70 2.35
N LEU A 444 -1.16 -25.48 2.92
CA LEU A 444 -0.30 -24.37 2.53
C LEU A 444 -0.07 -23.42 3.73
N GLY A 445 0.74 -22.40 3.55
CA GLY A 445 0.89 -21.33 4.52
C GLY A 445 0.16 -20.05 4.08
N MET A 446 -0.37 -19.31 5.04
CA MET A 446 -0.89 -17.95 4.86
C MET A 446 -0.31 -17.09 5.99
N HIS A 447 0.89 -16.54 5.76
CA HIS A 447 1.61 -15.74 6.74
C HIS A 447 1.11 -14.29 6.72
N PHE A 448 0.36 -13.93 7.75
CA PHE A 448 -0.12 -12.57 8.00
C PHE A 448 0.84 -11.82 8.92
N PHE A 449 0.89 -10.52 8.75
CA PHE A 449 1.74 -9.62 9.55
C PHE A 449 0.93 -8.88 10.61
N SER A 450 1.54 -8.67 11.78
CA SER A 450 0.91 -7.98 12.90
C SER A 450 1.11 -6.46 12.83
N PRO A 451 0.06 -5.66 13.10
CA PRO A 451 -1.35 -6.03 13.29
C PRO A 451 -2.09 -6.28 11.96
N VAL A 452 -2.85 -7.38 11.88
CA VAL A 452 -3.45 -7.89 10.63
C VAL A 452 -4.26 -6.83 9.86
N HIS A 453 -5.00 -5.97 10.56
CA HIS A 453 -5.84 -4.94 9.93
C HIS A 453 -5.07 -3.76 9.32
N ARG A 454 -3.76 -3.62 9.61
CA ARG A 454 -2.92 -2.54 9.09
C ARG A 454 -1.88 -3.01 8.08
N MET A 455 -1.32 -4.21 8.31
CA MET A 455 -0.26 -4.73 7.46
C MET A 455 -0.82 -5.20 6.12
N PRO A 456 -0.34 -4.63 5.01
CA PRO A 456 -0.95 -4.89 3.70
C PRO A 456 -0.47 -6.17 3.02
N LEU A 457 0.64 -6.78 3.45
CA LEU A 457 1.19 -7.99 2.84
C LEU A 457 0.52 -9.26 3.37
N LEU A 458 0.44 -10.26 2.49
CA LEU A 458 0.20 -11.67 2.80
C LEU A 458 1.16 -12.53 1.97
N GLU A 459 1.97 -13.38 2.63
CA GLU A 459 2.71 -14.44 1.95
C GLU A 459 1.84 -15.70 1.90
N VAL A 460 1.64 -16.24 0.70
CA VAL A 460 1.07 -17.58 0.50
C VAL A 460 2.24 -18.53 0.24
N ILE A 461 2.44 -19.50 1.13
CA ILE A 461 3.58 -20.42 1.10
C ILE A 461 3.11 -21.75 0.54
N VAL A 462 3.76 -22.21 -0.54
CA VAL A 462 3.39 -23.44 -1.22
C VAL A 462 4.51 -24.47 -1.15
N THR A 463 4.14 -25.72 -0.85
CA THR A 463 5.04 -26.89 -0.92
C THR A 463 4.96 -27.52 -2.32
N PRO A 464 5.90 -28.42 -2.68
CA PRO A 464 5.78 -29.21 -3.92
C PRO A 464 4.53 -30.09 -3.98
N ARG A 465 3.87 -30.35 -2.83
CA ARG A 465 2.65 -31.18 -2.73
C ARG A 465 1.37 -30.34 -2.80
N THR A 466 1.45 -29.01 -2.64
CA THR A 466 0.29 -28.11 -2.60
C THR A 466 -0.37 -28.00 -3.97
N ASP A 467 -1.68 -28.24 -4.06
CA ASP A 467 -2.45 -28.18 -5.30
C ASP A 467 -2.59 -26.76 -5.83
N ALA A 468 -2.65 -26.63 -7.17
CA ALA A 468 -2.92 -25.36 -7.85
C ALA A 468 -4.23 -24.70 -7.39
N THR A 469 -5.31 -25.48 -7.22
CA THR A 469 -6.61 -24.98 -6.74
C THR A 469 -6.54 -24.45 -5.31
N ALA A 470 -5.79 -25.10 -4.42
CA ALA A 470 -5.58 -24.63 -3.06
C ALA A 470 -4.83 -23.28 -3.05
N THR A 471 -3.76 -23.18 -3.86
CA THR A 471 -2.99 -21.95 -4.05
C THR A 471 -3.87 -20.82 -4.60
N ALA A 472 -4.61 -21.07 -5.69
CA ALA A 472 -5.49 -20.07 -6.31
C ALA A 472 -6.58 -19.60 -5.34
N THR A 473 -7.13 -20.51 -4.52
CA THR A 473 -8.14 -20.20 -3.50
C THR A 473 -7.56 -19.29 -2.40
N ALA A 474 -6.38 -19.60 -1.87
CA ALA A 474 -5.70 -18.79 -0.87
C ALA A 474 -5.35 -17.39 -1.39
N VAL A 475 -4.82 -17.29 -2.62
CA VAL A 475 -4.51 -16.03 -3.29
C VAL A 475 -5.76 -15.18 -3.51
N ALA A 476 -6.83 -15.76 -4.05
CA ALA A 476 -8.09 -15.06 -4.27
C ALA A 476 -8.70 -14.57 -2.95
N PHE A 477 -8.68 -15.41 -1.91
CA PHE A 477 -9.15 -15.02 -0.59
C PHE A 477 -8.30 -13.90 0.02
N GLY A 478 -6.98 -13.99 -0.03
CA GLY A 478 -6.06 -12.95 0.43
C GLY A 478 -6.33 -11.58 -0.23
N ARG A 479 -6.64 -11.57 -1.54
CA ARG A 479 -7.05 -10.35 -2.25
C ARG A 479 -8.39 -9.79 -1.78
N ARG A 480 -9.38 -10.66 -1.49
CA ARG A 480 -10.65 -10.23 -0.88
C ARG A 480 -10.46 -9.62 0.50
N LEU A 481 -9.40 -10.01 1.23
CA LEU A 481 -9.00 -9.37 2.49
C LEU A 481 -8.31 -8.01 2.29
N GLY A 482 -8.15 -7.54 1.04
CA GLY A 482 -7.47 -6.29 0.70
C GLY A 482 -5.95 -6.37 0.81
N LYS A 483 -5.35 -7.59 0.76
CA LYS A 483 -3.91 -7.80 0.86
C LYS A 483 -3.20 -7.76 -0.49
N HIS A 484 -1.96 -7.30 -0.48
CA HIS A 484 -0.99 -7.60 -1.52
C HIS A 484 -0.49 -9.02 -1.28
N VAL A 485 -0.77 -9.93 -2.21
CA VAL A 485 -0.45 -11.35 -2.04
C VAL A 485 0.75 -11.70 -2.90
N ILE A 486 1.82 -12.18 -2.26
CA ILE A 486 2.93 -12.83 -2.95
C ILE A 486 2.86 -14.34 -2.69
N VAL A 487 3.27 -15.14 -3.68
CA VAL A 487 3.37 -16.58 -3.52
C VAL A 487 4.85 -16.95 -3.46
N VAL A 488 5.24 -17.60 -2.38
CA VAL A 488 6.62 -18.04 -2.14
C VAL A 488 6.68 -19.55 -1.94
N ARG A 489 7.84 -20.14 -2.22
CA ARG A 489 8.07 -21.56 -1.93
C ARG A 489 8.36 -21.78 -0.45
N ASP A 490 8.07 -22.98 0.00
CA ASP A 490 8.30 -23.40 1.37
C ASP A 490 9.79 -23.48 1.73
N GLY A 491 10.11 -23.15 2.94
CA GLY A 491 11.43 -23.22 3.54
C GLY A 491 11.50 -22.49 4.88
N PRO A 492 12.54 -22.70 5.71
CA PRO A 492 12.65 -22.02 7.00
C PRO A 492 12.59 -20.49 6.88
N GLY A 493 11.60 -19.85 7.53
CA GLY A 493 11.42 -18.40 7.53
C GLY A 493 10.93 -17.80 6.22
N PHE A 494 10.61 -18.63 5.22
CA PHE A 494 10.08 -18.21 3.91
C PHE A 494 10.93 -17.10 3.28
N TYR A 495 10.31 -15.99 2.80
CA TYR A 495 11.04 -14.83 2.32
C TYR A 495 11.20 -13.75 3.40
N THR A 496 10.10 -13.23 3.92
CA THR A 496 10.15 -12.01 4.73
C THR A 496 10.85 -12.22 6.07
N THR A 497 10.55 -13.28 6.79
CA THR A 497 11.21 -13.60 8.06
C THR A 497 12.70 -13.91 7.84
N ARG A 498 13.02 -14.62 6.76
CA ARG A 498 14.40 -14.97 6.42
C ARG A 498 15.23 -13.74 6.04
N ALA A 499 14.68 -12.81 5.24
CA ALA A 499 15.38 -11.58 4.86
C ALA A 499 15.56 -10.63 6.07
N LEU A 500 14.61 -10.61 7.00
CA LEU A 500 14.66 -9.75 8.18
C LEU A 500 15.68 -10.21 9.22
N ALA A 501 15.93 -11.53 9.33
CA ALA A 501 16.74 -12.10 10.41
C ALA A 501 18.19 -11.56 10.45
N PRO A 502 18.99 -11.55 9.37
CA PRO A 502 20.35 -11.01 9.40
C PRO A 502 20.37 -9.49 9.69
N TYR A 503 19.37 -8.74 9.22
CA TYR A 503 19.20 -7.33 9.58
C TYR A 503 19.02 -7.15 11.09
N MET A 504 18.19 -7.98 11.75
CA MET A 504 17.97 -7.93 13.19
C MET A 504 19.21 -8.41 13.97
N ASN A 505 19.88 -9.43 13.48
CA ASN A 505 21.12 -9.93 14.09
C ASN A 505 22.22 -8.87 14.05
N GLU A 506 22.38 -8.13 12.94
CA GLU A 506 23.36 -7.05 12.85
C GLU A 506 23.03 -5.88 13.79
N ALA A 507 21.75 -5.55 13.97
CA ALA A 507 21.35 -4.55 14.95
C ALA A 507 21.78 -4.95 16.37
N ALA A 508 21.56 -6.21 16.75
CA ALA A 508 21.95 -6.72 18.04
C ALA A 508 23.50 -6.77 18.20
N ARG A 509 24.26 -7.15 17.15
CA ARG A 509 25.73 -7.12 17.16
C ARG A 509 26.29 -5.70 17.33
N LEU A 510 25.70 -4.71 16.68
CA LEU A 510 26.09 -3.32 16.87
C LEU A 510 25.93 -2.87 18.32
N LEU A 511 24.85 -3.30 19.00
CA LEU A 511 24.67 -3.05 20.43
C LEU A 511 25.75 -3.73 21.27
N GLU A 512 26.15 -5.00 20.96
CA GLU A 512 27.28 -5.69 21.60
C GLU A 512 28.59 -4.96 21.39
N GLU A 513 28.82 -4.42 20.19
CA GLU A 513 30.02 -3.67 19.81
C GLU A 513 30.08 -2.25 20.38
N GLY A 514 29.04 -1.81 21.10
CA GLY A 514 29.03 -0.54 21.81
C GLY A 514 28.13 0.55 21.24
N ALA A 515 27.36 0.30 20.17
CA ALA A 515 26.36 1.25 19.70
C ALA A 515 25.25 1.46 20.73
N THR A 516 24.65 2.65 20.75
CA THR A 516 23.45 2.89 21.57
C THR A 516 22.17 2.48 20.82
N ILE A 517 21.12 2.20 21.57
CA ILE A 517 19.79 1.88 21.02
C ILE A 517 19.31 3.01 20.12
N GLU A 518 19.51 4.25 20.56
CA GLU A 518 19.10 5.46 19.85
C GLU A 518 19.84 5.63 18.52
N GLU A 519 21.18 5.39 18.50
CA GLU A 519 21.98 5.50 17.26
C GLU A 519 21.52 4.48 16.23
N VAL A 520 21.35 3.22 16.63
CA VAL A 520 20.91 2.16 15.71
C VAL A 520 19.52 2.45 15.14
N ASP A 521 18.57 2.80 16.00
CA ASP A 521 17.19 3.11 15.55
C ASP A 521 17.12 4.40 14.73
N ALA A 522 17.88 5.44 15.11
CA ALA A 522 17.91 6.69 14.34
C ALA A 522 18.56 6.52 12.97
N ALA A 523 19.62 5.72 12.84
CA ALA A 523 20.29 5.47 11.57
C ALA A 523 19.31 4.83 10.55
N LEU A 524 18.53 3.84 10.97
CA LEU A 524 17.62 3.14 10.06
C LEU A 524 16.33 3.91 9.79
N THR A 525 15.80 4.64 10.76
CA THR A 525 14.68 5.56 10.51
C THR A 525 15.12 6.71 9.61
N GLY A 526 16.36 7.20 9.75
CA GLY A 526 16.98 8.17 8.84
C GLY A 526 17.21 7.62 7.43
N PHE A 527 17.44 6.32 7.27
CA PHE A 527 17.47 5.64 5.97
C PHE A 527 16.09 5.57 5.31
N GLY A 528 15.01 5.59 6.11
CA GLY A 528 13.63 5.60 5.63
C GLY A 528 12.77 4.43 6.11
N PHE A 529 13.27 3.55 6.97
CA PHE A 529 12.41 2.54 7.62
C PHE A 529 11.42 3.21 8.59
N PRO A 530 10.16 2.71 8.68
CA PRO A 530 9.13 3.34 9.51
C PRO A 530 9.39 3.19 11.03
N ILE A 531 10.23 2.23 11.40
CA ILE A 531 10.61 1.92 12.78
C ILE A 531 12.06 1.44 12.80
N GLY A 532 12.79 1.81 13.83
CA GLY A 532 14.16 1.29 14.02
C GLY A 532 14.18 -0.19 14.43
N PRO A 533 15.26 -0.93 14.13
CA PRO A 533 15.34 -2.37 14.31
C PRO A 533 15.22 -2.80 15.77
N VAL A 534 15.79 -2.04 16.70
CA VAL A 534 15.74 -2.36 18.13
C VAL A 534 14.32 -2.17 18.68
N ALA A 535 13.65 -1.10 18.26
CA ALA A 535 12.24 -0.89 18.59
C ALA A 535 11.32 -1.94 17.93
N LEU A 536 11.66 -2.40 16.74
CA LEU A 536 10.92 -3.47 16.05
C LEU A 536 11.01 -4.79 16.82
N LEU A 537 12.19 -5.13 17.38
CA LEU A 537 12.38 -6.33 18.17
C LEU A 537 11.47 -6.34 19.41
N ASP A 538 11.35 -5.19 20.08
CA ASP A 538 10.43 -5.04 21.22
C ASP A 538 8.95 -5.19 20.81
N GLU A 539 8.56 -4.67 19.65
CA GLU A 539 7.18 -4.77 19.14
C GLU A 539 6.80 -6.20 18.73
N VAL A 540 7.73 -6.94 18.09
CA VAL A 540 7.54 -8.35 17.70
C VAL A 540 7.55 -9.26 18.92
N GLY A 541 8.38 -8.95 19.91
CA GLY A 541 8.65 -9.74 21.10
C GLY A 541 10.00 -10.46 21.01
N ILE A 542 10.86 -10.18 21.96
CA ILE A 542 12.25 -10.68 22.00
C ILE A 542 12.31 -12.21 22.01
N ASP A 543 11.41 -12.86 22.77
CA ASP A 543 11.29 -14.32 22.81
C ASP A 543 10.80 -14.94 21.49
N VAL A 544 9.95 -14.24 20.75
CA VAL A 544 9.53 -14.67 19.41
C VAL A 544 10.72 -14.57 18.44
N GLY A 545 11.45 -13.45 18.49
CA GLY A 545 12.67 -13.26 17.70
C GLY A 545 13.70 -14.35 17.94
N ALA A 546 13.92 -14.75 19.21
CA ALA A 546 14.86 -15.79 19.57
C ALA A 546 14.47 -17.19 19.05
N LYS A 547 13.19 -17.55 19.12
CA LYS A 547 12.69 -18.81 18.53
C LYS A 547 12.94 -18.87 17.03
N VAL A 548 12.62 -17.78 16.32
CA VAL A 548 12.88 -17.66 14.89
C VAL A 548 14.37 -17.75 14.58
N ALA A 549 15.21 -17.02 15.34
CA ALA A 549 16.66 -17.04 15.16
C ALA A 549 17.24 -18.45 15.32
N LYS A 550 16.75 -19.22 16.29
CA LYS A 550 17.15 -20.64 16.49
C LYS A 550 16.82 -21.49 15.27
N ILE A 551 15.59 -21.42 14.75
CA ILE A 551 15.15 -22.17 13.57
C ILE A 551 16.02 -21.83 12.34
N LEU A 552 16.31 -20.55 12.15
CA LEU A 552 17.11 -20.10 11.01
C LEU A 552 18.60 -20.44 11.17
N HIS A 553 19.14 -20.40 12.39
CA HIS A 553 20.51 -20.83 12.65
C HIS A 553 20.67 -22.33 12.40
N GLU A 554 19.75 -23.15 12.88
CA GLU A 554 19.75 -24.60 12.61
C GLU A 554 19.67 -24.91 11.08
N ALA A 555 18.95 -24.09 10.32
CA ALA A 555 18.79 -24.30 8.89
C ALA A 555 19.94 -23.75 8.02
N PHE A 556 20.56 -22.63 8.42
CA PHE A 556 21.51 -21.88 7.59
C PHE A 556 22.89 -21.69 8.21
N GLY A 557 23.12 -22.23 9.43
CA GLY A 557 24.40 -22.19 10.13
C GLY A 557 24.82 -20.78 10.53
N GLU A 558 26.14 -20.56 10.60
CA GLU A 558 26.78 -19.33 11.10
C GLU A 558 26.29 -18.04 10.44
N ARG A 559 25.86 -18.11 9.21
CA ARG A 559 25.30 -16.94 8.49
C ARG A 559 24.08 -16.34 9.21
N MET A 560 23.30 -17.18 9.89
CA MET A 560 22.09 -16.78 10.62
C MET A 560 22.26 -16.86 12.15
N ALA A 561 23.48 -17.05 12.64
CA ALA A 561 23.72 -17.15 14.06
C ALA A 561 23.35 -15.84 14.80
N PRO A 562 22.45 -15.87 15.79
CA PRO A 562 22.14 -14.71 16.60
C PRO A 562 23.34 -14.37 17.52
N PRO A 563 23.48 -13.12 17.98
CA PRO A 563 24.43 -12.76 19.02
C PRO A 563 24.16 -13.49 20.33
N ALA A 564 25.23 -13.88 21.04
CA ALA A 564 25.12 -14.67 22.26
C ALA A 564 24.42 -13.92 23.42
N SER A 565 24.55 -12.59 23.46
CA SER A 565 23.93 -11.76 24.50
C SER A 565 22.39 -11.75 24.44
N MET A 566 21.79 -12.09 23.30
CA MET A 566 20.34 -12.13 23.19
C MET A 566 19.67 -13.12 24.16
N GLN A 567 20.34 -14.23 24.47
CA GLN A 567 19.84 -15.16 25.49
C GLN A 567 19.84 -14.52 26.89
N LYS A 568 20.88 -13.76 27.24
CA LYS A 568 20.95 -13.04 28.53
C LYS A 568 19.83 -12.01 28.67
N VAL A 569 19.45 -11.34 27.55
CA VAL A 569 18.35 -10.38 27.54
C VAL A 569 17.01 -11.08 27.85
N ILE A 570 16.79 -12.27 27.29
CA ILE A 570 15.59 -13.08 27.55
C ILE A 570 15.57 -13.58 29.01
N ASP A 571 16.69 -14.08 29.51
CA ASP A 571 16.83 -14.62 30.88
C ASP A 571 16.59 -13.52 31.93
N ASP A 572 16.89 -12.24 31.62
CA ASP A 572 16.52 -11.06 32.43
C ASP A 572 15.00 -10.72 32.37
N GLY A 573 14.21 -11.56 31.72
CA GLY A 573 12.76 -11.40 31.61
C GLY A 573 12.31 -10.25 30.69
N ARG A 574 13.16 -9.82 29.78
CA ARG A 574 12.84 -8.78 28.79
C ARG A 574 12.15 -9.40 27.58
N LEU A 575 10.86 -9.16 27.47
CA LEU A 575 10.04 -9.71 26.39
C LEU A 575 9.51 -8.66 25.42
N GLY A 576 9.95 -7.40 25.59
CA GLY A 576 9.51 -6.29 24.80
C GLY A 576 8.17 -5.70 25.27
N ARG A 577 7.38 -5.20 24.33
CA ARG A 577 6.13 -4.49 24.61
C ARG A 577 5.09 -5.33 25.36
N LYS A 578 5.07 -6.65 25.18
CA LYS A 578 4.06 -7.53 25.80
C LYS A 578 4.12 -7.59 27.32
N ASN A 579 5.30 -7.36 27.91
CA ASN A 579 5.49 -7.21 29.35
C ASN A 579 6.03 -5.82 29.75
N GLN A 580 5.99 -4.86 28.81
CA GLN A 580 6.39 -3.46 28.98
C GLN A 580 7.89 -3.25 29.23
N ARG A 581 8.72 -4.30 29.13
CA ARG A 581 10.16 -4.26 29.36
C ARG A 581 10.92 -5.03 28.28
N GLY A 582 11.70 -4.32 27.49
CA GLY A 582 12.56 -4.84 26.43
C GLY A 582 13.89 -4.08 26.39
N PHE A 583 14.33 -3.71 25.20
CA PHE A 583 15.35 -2.68 24.99
C PHE A 583 14.81 -1.29 25.35
N TYR A 584 13.51 -1.15 25.32
CA TYR A 584 12.77 0.02 25.79
C TYR A 584 11.91 -0.33 27.00
N VAL A 585 11.71 0.65 27.86
CA VAL A 585 10.60 0.65 28.83
C VAL A 585 9.39 1.26 28.14
N HIS A 586 8.29 0.54 28.13
CA HIS A 586 7.04 0.96 27.49
C HIS A 586 6.03 1.46 28.54
N ASP A 587 5.52 2.67 28.37
CA ASP A 587 4.44 3.26 29.17
C ASP A 587 3.31 3.72 28.24
N GLY A 588 2.37 2.83 28.01
CA GLY A 588 1.27 3.05 27.07
C GLY A 588 1.77 3.31 25.64
N LYS A 589 1.68 4.56 25.17
CA LYS A 589 2.18 4.98 23.85
C LYS A 589 3.60 5.55 23.87
N LYS A 590 4.14 5.83 25.04
CA LYS A 590 5.49 6.36 25.21
C LYS A 590 6.46 5.21 25.38
N LYS A 591 7.66 5.39 24.87
CA LYS A 591 8.80 4.46 25.10
C LYS A 591 10.05 5.30 25.38
N ARG A 592 10.94 4.74 26.18
CA ARG A 592 12.29 5.29 26.41
C ARG A 592 13.31 4.15 26.41
N PRO A 593 14.51 4.34 25.90
CA PRO A 593 15.56 3.33 25.98
C PRO A 593 15.81 2.92 27.44
N ASP A 594 16.07 1.65 27.65
CA ASP A 594 16.42 1.11 28.98
C ASP A 594 17.93 0.84 29.02
N ALA A 595 18.69 1.80 29.54
CA ALA A 595 20.14 1.69 29.64
C ALA A 595 20.61 0.49 30.46
N SER A 596 19.75 -0.10 31.31
CA SER A 596 20.12 -1.29 32.10
C SER A 596 20.34 -2.54 31.24
N VAL A 597 19.87 -2.56 29.98
CA VAL A 597 20.11 -3.66 29.04
C VAL A 597 21.61 -3.78 28.68
N TYR A 598 22.33 -2.67 28.66
CA TYR A 598 23.74 -2.67 28.28
C TYR A 598 24.63 -3.53 29.22
N ALA A 599 24.23 -3.69 30.47
CA ALA A 599 24.93 -4.57 31.39
C ALA A 599 24.83 -6.08 31.05
N LEU A 600 23.91 -6.44 30.16
CA LEU A 600 23.70 -7.82 29.68
C LEU A 600 24.50 -8.11 28.40
N LEU A 601 25.01 -7.06 27.72
CA LEU A 601 25.79 -7.16 26.51
C LEU A 601 27.26 -7.48 26.83
N GLU A 602 28.02 -8.00 25.85
CA GLU A 602 29.41 -8.41 26.07
C GLU A 602 30.33 -7.24 26.40
N ASP A 603 30.18 -6.11 25.65
CA ASP A 603 30.89 -4.87 25.92
C ASP A 603 29.88 -3.81 26.40
N PRO A 604 29.85 -3.49 27.71
CA PRO A 604 28.98 -2.45 28.24
C PRO A 604 29.44 -1.03 27.91
N ALA A 605 30.68 -0.85 27.44
CA ALA A 605 31.17 0.45 27.05
C ALA A 605 30.46 0.93 25.76
N ARG A 606 30.03 2.19 25.77
CA ARG A 606 29.38 2.80 24.59
C ARG A 606 30.42 3.58 23.79
N ARG A 607 30.40 3.36 22.46
CA ARG A 607 31.19 4.13 21.49
C ARG A 607 30.28 4.64 20.38
N GLY A 608 30.62 5.76 19.77
CA GLY A 608 29.86 6.30 18.65
C GLY A 608 30.10 5.48 17.37
N PHE A 609 29.03 5.34 16.59
CA PHE A 609 29.06 4.77 15.25
C PHE A 609 28.53 5.79 14.25
N GLU A 610 29.18 5.87 13.09
CA GLU A 610 28.67 6.67 11.99
C GLU A 610 27.35 6.05 11.47
N ALA A 611 26.34 6.90 11.25
CA ALA A 611 25.03 6.43 10.77
C ALA A 611 25.15 5.62 9.48
N ARG A 612 26.07 6.00 8.59
CA ARG A 612 26.33 5.29 7.34
C ARG A 612 26.84 3.86 7.57
N GLU A 613 27.73 3.65 8.54
CA GLU A 613 28.25 2.33 8.89
C GLU A 613 27.10 1.42 9.37
N ILE A 614 26.25 1.92 10.27
CA ILE A 614 25.06 1.22 10.75
C ILE A 614 24.14 0.86 9.57
N GLN A 615 23.84 1.81 8.71
CA GLN A 615 22.98 1.62 7.54
C GLN A 615 23.57 0.58 6.58
N GLU A 616 24.85 0.69 6.21
CA GLU A 616 25.50 -0.26 5.31
C GLU A 616 25.42 -1.69 5.87
N ARG A 617 25.76 -1.91 7.14
CA ARG A 617 25.73 -3.25 7.75
C ARG A 617 24.35 -3.86 7.72
N LEU A 618 23.32 -3.15 8.17
CA LEU A 618 21.97 -3.70 8.25
C LEU A 618 21.32 -3.86 6.87
N VAL A 619 21.43 -2.84 6.04
CA VAL A 619 20.78 -2.85 4.72
C VAL A 619 21.42 -3.90 3.81
N PHE A 620 22.75 -4.01 3.74
CA PHE A 620 23.40 -5.02 2.90
C PHE A 620 23.19 -6.45 3.43
N ALA A 621 23.07 -6.66 4.75
CA ALA A 621 22.66 -7.96 5.31
C ALA A 621 21.26 -8.35 4.82
N PHE A 622 20.30 -7.43 4.84
CA PHE A 622 18.94 -7.59 4.32
C PHE A 622 18.92 -7.88 2.81
N LEU A 623 19.63 -7.06 2.02
CA LEU A 623 19.66 -7.17 0.56
C LEU A 623 20.30 -8.50 0.11
N ASN A 624 21.41 -8.87 0.72
CA ASN A 624 22.13 -10.11 0.42
C ASN A 624 21.25 -11.34 0.67
N GLU A 625 20.53 -11.37 1.79
CA GLU A 625 19.62 -12.49 2.09
C GLU A 625 18.40 -12.51 1.17
N SER A 626 17.92 -11.34 0.73
CA SER A 626 16.87 -11.28 -0.31
C SER A 626 17.34 -11.94 -1.61
N VAL A 627 18.60 -11.72 -2.00
CA VAL A 627 19.20 -12.39 -3.18
C VAL A 627 19.34 -13.89 -2.96
N HIS A 628 19.76 -14.32 -1.76
CA HIS A 628 19.79 -15.76 -1.41
C HIS A 628 18.41 -16.41 -1.51
N CYS A 629 17.34 -15.71 -1.11
CA CYS A 629 15.97 -16.19 -1.25
C CYS A 629 15.55 -16.35 -2.73
N LEU A 630 15.94 -15.42 -3.59
CA LEU A 630 15.71 -15.53 -5.02
C LEU A 630 16.51 -16.67 -5.64
N GLN A 631 17.80 -16.78 -5.32
CA GLN A 631 18.68 -17.85 -5.79
C GLN A 631 18.19 -19.24 -5.36
N ALA A 632 17.70 -19.37 -4.13
CA ALA A 632 17.14 -20.62 -3.61
C ALA A 632 15.74 -20.94 -4.18
N GLY A 633 15.17 -20.06 -5.00
CA GLY A 633 13.84 -20.20 -5.58
C GLY A 633 12.71 -20.07 -4.57
N ILE A 634 12.96 -19.54 -3.37
CA ILE A 634 11.91 -19.17 -2.41
C ILE A 634 11.05 -18.06 -3.01
N LEU A 635 11.67 -17.01 -3.55
CA LEU A 635 11.02 -15.99 -4.36
C LEU A 635 10.88 -16.48 -5.80
N ARG A 636 9.73 -16.22 -6.41
CA ARG A 636 9.45 -16.51 -7.82
C ARG A 636 10.05 -15.47 -8.76
N SER A 637 10.17 -14.22 -8.26
CA SER A 637 10.66 -13.08 -9.05
C SER A 637 11.21 -11.96 -8.16
N PRO A 638 12.06 -11.08 -8.68
CA PRO A 638 12.47 -9.84 -8.01
C PRO A 638 11.28 -8.95 -7.62
N ARG A 639 10.25 -8.87 -8.46
CA ARG A 639 8.99 -8.15 -8.19
C ARG A 639 8.35 -8.59 -6.86
N ASP A 640 8.20 -9.91 -6.66
CA ASP A 640 7.60 -10.45 -5.43
C ASP A 640 8.46 -10.10 -4.21
N GLY A 641 9.79 -10.08 -4.40
CA GLY A 641 10.73 -9.64 -3.37
C GLY A 641 10.59 -8.17 -3.01
N ASP A 642 10.47 -7.28 -3.99
CA ASP A 642 10.26 -5.84 -3.74
C ASP A 642 8.94 -5.58 -3.01
N VAL A 643 7.86 -6.21 -3.46
CA VAL A 643 6.54 -6.11 -2.81
C VAL A 643 6.59 -6.64 -1.38
N GLY A 644 7.23 -7.80 -1.15
CA GLY A 644 7.38 -8.39 0.18
C GLY A 644 8.21 -7.50 1.12
N ALA A 645 9.33 -6.95 0.65
CA ALA A 645 10.17 -6.05 1.41
C ALA A 645 9.43 -4.77 1.82
N ILE A 646 8.74 -4.12 0.88
CA ILE A 646 8.03 -2.86 1.15
C ILE A 646 6.83 -3.08 2.06
N PHE A 647 5.91 -3.96 1.69
CA PHE A 647 4.61 -4.08 2.34
C PHE A 647 4.61 -5.01 3.56
N GLY A 648 5.62 -5.88 3.69
CA GLY A 648 5.79 -6.77 4.83
C GLY A 648 6.78 -6.26 5.87
N LEU A 649 7.89 -5.70 5.42
CA LEU A 649 9.04 -5.37 6.28
C LEU A 649 9.31 -3.87 6.41
N GLY A 650 8.57 -3.04 5.66
CA GLY A 650 8.73 -1.59 5.73
C GLY A 650 9.99 -1.06 5.02
N PHE A 651 10.57 -1.83 4.08
CA PHE A 651 11.63 -1.31 3.24
C PHE A 651 11.17 -0.03 2.52
N PRO A 652 12.00 1.02 2.44
CA PRO A 652 11.56 2.32 1.94
C PRO A 652 10.99 2.28 0.52
N PRO A 653 9.69 2.63 0.31
CA PRO A 653 9.06 2.60 -1.01
C PRO A 653 9.72 3.52 -2.05
N PHE A 654 10.30 4.63 -1.60
CA PHE A 654 11.00 5.58 -2.48
C PHE A 654 12.30 5.01 -3.07
N LEU A 655 12.76 3.84 -2.60
CA LEU A 655 13.87 3.07 -3.17
C LEU A 655 13.39 1.95 -4.11
N GLY A 656 12.07 1.73 -4.22
CA GLY A 656 11.47 0.77 -5.15
C GLY A 656 11.44 -0.68 -4.68
N GLY A 657 12.03 -1.00 -3.51
CA GLY A 657 12.16 -2.35 -2.96
C GLY A 657 13.61 -2.86 -2.98
N ALA A 658 13.83 -4.06 -2.48
CA ALA A 658 15.18 -4.61 -2.28
C ALA A 658 15.94 -4.79 -3.59
N PHE A 659 15.32 -5.36 -4.61
CA PHE A 659 15.95 -5.65 -5.90
C PHE A 659 16.04 -4.43 -6.78
N ARG A 660 15.05 -3.53 -6.75
CA ARG A 660 15.14 -2.23 -7.44
C ARG A 660 16.26 -1.38 -6.86
N TYR A 661 16.42 -1.41 -5.54
CA TYR A 661 17.50 -0.67 -4.89
C TYR A 661 18.87 -1.27 -5.25
N LEU A 662 19.00 -2.60 -5.32
CA LEU A 662 20.22 -3.24 -5.85
C LEU A 662 20.51 -2.86 -7.30
N ASP A 663 19.48 -2.80 -8.15
CA ASP A 663 19.64 -2.35 -9.55
C ASP A 663 20.08 -0.89 -9.63
N HIS A 664 19.56 -0.01 -8.75
CA HIS A 664 19.97 1.39 -8.65
C HIS A 664 21.44 1.54 -8.19
N LEU A 665 21.85 0.79 -7.17
CA LEU A 665 23.22 0.78 -6.67
C LEU A 665 24.21 0.20 -7.69
N GLY A 666 23.77 -0.74 -8.51
CA GLY A 666 24.56 -1.57 -9.38
C GLY A 666 25.16 -2.79 -8.68
N ALA A 667 25.00 -3.97 -9.31
CA ALA A 667 25.42 -5.25 -8.73
C ALA A 667 26.92 -5.28 -8.35
N ARG A 668 27.80 -4.64 -9.15
CA ARG A 668 29.24 -4.56 -8.86
C ARG A 668 29.52 -3.82 -7.57
N PHE A 669 28.94 -2.64 -7.40
CA PHE A 669 29.07 -1.87 -6.16
C PHE A 669 28.56 -2.63 -4.94
N ALA A 670 27.44 -3.32 -5.10
CA ALA A 670 26.86 -4.12 -4.02
C ALA A 670 27.78 -5.29 -3.60
N VAL A 671 28.44 -5.97 -4.57
CA VAL A 671 29.44 -7.01 -4.29
C VAL A 671 30.63 -6.43 -3.54
N GLU A 672 31.22 -5.32 -4.03
CA GLU A 672 32.35 -4.64 -3.39
C GLU A 672 32.05 -4.24 -1.93
N CYS A 673 30.84 -3.71 -1.67
CA CYS A 673 30.40 -3.39 -0.31
C CYS A 673 30.31 -4.64 0.58
N LEU A 674 29.71 -5.71 0.07
CA LEU A 674 29.59 -6.97 0.82
C LEU A 674 30.95 -7.63 1.10
N GLU A 675 31.87 -7.63 0.15
CA GLU A 675 33.24 -8.15 0.32
C GLU A 675 33.99 -7.34 1.39
N ARG A 676 33.88 -6.02 1.38
CA ARG A 676 34.44 -5.14 2.41
C ARG A 676 33.86 -5.45 3.79
N LEU A 677 32.54 -5.61 3.88
CA LEU A 677 31.84 -5.98 5.11
C LEU A 677 32.24 -7.39 5.57
N ALA A 678 32.41 -8.34 4.64
CA ALA A 678 32.86 -9.69 4.95
C ALA A 678 34.29 -9.72 5.52
N ALA A 679 35.19 -8.92 4.98
CA ALA A 679 36.55 -8.77 5.48
C ALA A 679 36.60 -8.16 6.89
N ALA A 680 35.72 -7.19 7.18
CA ALA A 680 35.69 -6.49 8.47
C ALA A 680 34.90 -7.23 9.55
N HIS A 681 33.79 -7.89 9.18
CA HIS A 681 32.80 -8.42 10.13
C HIS A 681 32.54 -9.91 9.98
N GLY A 682 33.22 -10.61 9.05
CA GLY A 682 33.16 -12.06 8.88
C GLY A 682 32.25 -12.54 7.76
N ALA A 683 32.32 -13.85 7.49
CA ALA A 683 31.72 -14.52 6.31
C ALA A 683 30.19 -14.41 6.19
N ARG A 684 29.50 -13.95 7.21
CA ARG A 684 28.05 -13.72 7.14
C ARG A 684 27.63 -12.66 6.11
N PHE A 685 28.58 -11.81 5.72
CA PHE A 685 28.43 -10.83 4.65
C PHE A 685 28.89 -11.34 3.28
N ALA A 686 29.38 -12.58 3.16
CA ALA A 686 29.80 -13.11 1.87
C ALA A 686 28.69 -12.90 0.81
N PRO A 687 29.02 -12.28 -0.34
CA PRO A 687 27.98 -11.96 -1.34
C PRO A 687 27.37 -13.24 -1.91
N ALA A 688 26.05 -13.20 -2.12
CA ALA A 688 25.31 -14.29 -2.72
C ALA A 688 25.87 -14.59 -4.14
N PRO A 689 26.09 -15.86 -4.51
CA PRO A 689 26.60 -16.23 -5.85
C PRO A 689 25.81 -15.59 -7.01
N LEU A 690 24.49 -15.55 -6.93
CA LEU A 690 23.65 -14.88 -7.93
C LEU A 690 23.98 -13.40 -8.10
N LEU A 691 24.30 -12.68 -6.99
CA LEU A 691 24.68 -11.27 -7.06
C LEU A 691 26.06 -11.10 -7.75
N VAL A 692 27.00 -12.00 -7.44
CA VAL A 692 28.34 -12.02 -8.07
C VAL A 692 28.20 -12.30 -9.58
N ASP A 693 27.37 -13.22 -9.99
CA ASP A 693 27.10 -13.51 -11.40
C ASP A 693 26.50 -12.29 -12.10
N LYS A 694 25.52 -11.62 -11.50
CA LYS A 694 24.93 -10.39 -12.01
C LYS A 694 25.97 -9.27 -12.16
N ALA A 695 26.86 -9.13 -11.18
CA ALA A 695 27.94 -8.14 -11.22
C ALA A 695 28.92 -8.40 -12.36
N ARG A 696 29.31 -9.68 -12.59
CA ARG A 696 30.19 -10.12 -13.66
C ARG A 696 29.61 -9.87 -15.05
N GLU A 697 28.30 -10.15 -15.20
CA GLU A 697 27.60 -10.02 -16.47
C GLU A 697 27.05 -8.63 -16.75
N GLY A 698 27.14 -7.70 -15.79
CA GLY A 698 26.56 -6.36 -15.91
C GLY A 698 25.05 -6.35 -16.04
N ARG A 699 24.36 -7.35 -15.46
CA ARG A 699 22.91 -7.51 -15.56
C ARG A 699 22.20 -7.03 -14.30
N SER A 700 21.05 -6.38 -14.45
CA SER A 700 20.12 -6.01 -13.38
C SER A 700 19.22 -7.21 -12.98
N PHE A 701 18.54 -7.10 -11.86
CA PHE A 701 17.52 -8.06 -11.42
C PHE A 701 16.21 -7.88 -12.18
N HIS A 702 15.82 -6.63 -12.43
CA HIS A 702 14.69 -6.33 -13.31
C HIS A 702 15.17 -6.15 -14.74
N SER A 703 14.36 -6.60 -15.70
CA SER A 703 14.55 -6.24 -17.11
C SER A 703 14.42 -4.73 -17.28
N ALA A 704 15.25 -4.17 -18.16
CA ALA A 704 15.24 -2.75 -18.46
C ALA A 704 13.89 -2.28 -19.02
#